data_4739fe7380cb17d6259174f9beaf9d13
#
_entry.id   4739fe7380cb17d6259174f9beaf9d13
#
_cell.length_a   1.000
_cell.length_b   1.000
_cell.length_c   1.000
_cell.angle_alpha   90.00
_cell.angle_beta   90.00
_cell.angle_gamma   90.00
#
_symmetry.space_group_name_H-M   'P 1'
#
loop_
_entity.id
_entity.type
_entity.pdbx_description
1 polymer ?
#
loop_
_entity_poly.entity_id
_entity_poly.type
_entity_poly.pdbx_seq_one_letter_code
_entity_poly.pdbx_strand_id
1 'polypeptide(L)'
;APITAYAQQTRGLLGCIITSLTGRDKNQVEGEVQIVSTAAQTFLATCINGVCWTVYHGAGTRTIASSKGPVIQMYTNVDQDLVGWPALSGARSLTPCTCGSSDLYLVTRHADVIPVRRRGDSRGSLLSPRPISYLKGSSGGPLLCPAGHAVGIFRAAVCTRGVAKAVDFIPVESLETTMRSPVFTDNSSPPAVPQSFQVAHLHAPTGSGKSTKVPAAYAAQGYKVLVLNPSVAATLGFGAYMSKAHGIDPNIRTGVRTITTGSPITYSTYGKFLADGGCSGGAYDIIICDECHSTDSTSILGIGTVLDQAETAGARLVVLATATPPGSVTVPHPNIEEAALSTNGEIPFYGKAIPLETIKGGRHLIFCHSKKKCDELAAKLVALGINAVAYYRGLDVSVIPTSGDVVVVATDALMTGYSGDFDSVIDCNTCVTQTVDFSLDPTFTIETTTLPQDAVSRTQRRGRTGRGKPGIYRFVAPGERPSGMFDSSVLCECYDAGCAWYELTPAETTVRLRAYMNTPGLPVCQDHLEFWEGVFTGLTHIDAHFLSQTKQSGENFPYLVAYQATVCARAQALPPSWDQMWKCLIRLKPTLHGPTPLLYRLGAVQNEITLTHPITKYIMTCMSADLEVVTSTWVLVGGVLAALAAYCLTTGCVVIVGRIVLSGKPAIIPDREVLYREFDEMEEC
;
A
#
# COMPACT_ATOMS: atom_id res chain seq x y z
N ALA A 1 -30.43 -22.61 -8.99
CA ALA A 1 -29.60 -21.78 -9.87
C ALA A 1 -29.67 -22.33 -11.31
N PRO A 2 -29.75 -21.47 -12.33
CA PRO A 2 -29.75 -21.93 -13.72
C PRO A 2 -28.38 -22.47 -14.15
N ILE A 3 -27.34 -22.25 -13.37
CA ILE A 3 -25.95 -22.63 -13.62
C ILE A 3 -25.50 -23.53 -12.51
N THR A 4 -24.76 -24.57 -12.86
CA THR A 4 -24.08 -25.43 -11.90
C THR A 4 -22.58 -25.38 -12.16
N ALA A 5 -21.79 -25.65 -11.13
CA ALA A 5 -20.33 -25.64 -11.22
C ALA A 5 -19.78 -26.84 -10.45
N TYR A 6 -18.65 -27.38 -10.90
CA TYR A 6 -17.87 -28.33 -10.13
C TYR A 6 -16.38 -28.03 -10.23
N ALA A 7 -15.67 -28.32 -9.15
CA ALA A 7 -14.23 -28.03 -9.03
C ALA A 7 -13.44 -29.32 -9.20
N GLN A 8 -12.26 -29.22 -9.79
CA GLN A 8 -11.34 -30.33 -9.95
C GLN A 8 -9.91 -29.84 -9.65
N GLN A 9 -9.26 -30.51 -8.72
CA GLN A 9 -7.85 -30.28 -8.44
C GLN A 9 -6.98 -30.91 -9.51
N THR A 10 -5.92 -30.19 -9.93
CA THR A 10 -4.98 -30.69 -10.94
C THR A 10 -3.56 -30.77 -10.41
N ARG A 11 -3.27 -30.20 -9.22
CA ARG A 11 -1.93 -30.13 -8.69
C ARG A 11 -1.91 -30.07 -7.16
N GLY A 12 -1.00 -30.82 -6.54
CA GLY A 12 -0.74 -30.81 -5.11
C GLY A 12 0.33 -29.79 -4.72
N LEU A 13 0.63 -29.71 -3.41
CA LEU A 13 1.55 -28.73 -2.83
C LEU A 13 2.94 -28.75 -3.44
N LEU A 14 3.57 -29.93 -3.50
CA LEU A 14 4.93 -30.04 -4.02
C LEU A 14 5.00 -29.67 -5.50
N GLY A 15 4.04 -30.13 -6.29
CA GLY A 15 3.92 -29.76 -7.69
C GLY A 15 3.73 -28.27 -7.89
N CYS A 16 2.95 -27.62 -7.01
CA CYS A 16 2.75 -26.17 -7.03
C CYS A 16 4.07 -25.42 -6.80
N ILE A 17 4.85 -25.80 -5.81
CA ILE A 17 6.14 -25.18 -5.49
C ILE A 17 7.11 -25.30 -6.66
N ILE A 18 7.27 -26.49 -7.21
CA ILE A 18 8.17 -26.75 -8.35
C ILE A 18 7.73 -25.94 -9.57
N THR A 19 6.45 -25.92 -9.88
CA THR A 19 5.88 -25.18 -11.02
C THR A 19 6.05 -23.67 -10.84
N SER A 20 5.85 -23.16 -9.63
CA SER A 20 6.06 -21.75 -9.30
C SER A 20 7.51 -21.32 -9.57
N LEU A 21 8.48 -22.14 -9.19
CA LEU A 21 9.89 -21.83 -9.37
C LEU A 21 10.37 -21.98 -10.82
N THR A 22 9.87 -22.96 -11.54
CA THR A 22 10.30 -23.25 -12.93
C THR A 22 9.50 -22.45 -13.97
N GLY A 23 8.28 -22.03 -13.64
CA GLY A 23 7.37 -21.38 -14.59
C GLY A 23 6.81 -22.31 -15.66
N ARG A 24 7.08 -23.61 -15.58
CA ARG A 24 6.59 -24.60 -16.53
C ARG A 24 5.53 -25.48 -15.92
N ASP A 25 4.37 -25.52 -16.57
CA ASP A 25 3.24 -26.34 -16.20
C ASP A 25 2.84 -27.24 -17.36
N LYS A 26 3.04 -28.55 -17.18
CA LYS A 26 2.73 -29.57 -18.19
C LYS A 26 1.25 -29.96 -18.19
N ASN A 27 0.49 -29.57 -17.18
CA ASN A 27 -0.91 -29.92 -17.07
C ASN A 27 -1.73 -29.19 -18.14
N GLN A 28 -2.71 -29.89 -18.70
CA GLN A 28 -3.62 -29.30 -19.66
C GLN A 28 -4.58 -28.37 -18.94
N VAL A 29 -4.78 -27.17 -19.49
CA VAL A 29 -5.74 -26.20 -18.98
C VAL A 29 -7.10 -26.49 -19.60
N GLU A 30 -8.16 -26.50 -18.78
CA GLU A 30 -9.54 -26.69 -19.18
C GLU A 30 -10.45 -25.80 -18.32
N GLY A 31 -11.69 -25.61 -18.77
CA GLY A 31 -12.70 -24.85 -18.03
C GLY A 31 -12.60 -23.34 -18.18
N GLU A 32 -13.58 -22.65 -17.63
CA GLU A 32 -13.74 -21.20 -17.72
C GLU A 32 -13.06 -20.46 -16.58
N VAL A 33 -12.94 -21.13 -15.42
CA VAL A 33 -12.38 -20.56 -14.19
C VAL A 33 -11.23 -21.42 -13.73
N GLN A 34 -10.10 -20.80 -13.49
CA GLN A 34 -8.91 -21.49 -12.99
C GLN A 34 -8.75 -21.23 -11.48
N ILE A 35 -8.42 -22.26 -10.74
CA ILE A 35 -8.00 -22.11 -9.35
C ILE A 35 -6.50 -21.90 -9.40
N VAL A 36 -6.04 -20.75 -8.93
CA VAL A 36 -4.65 -20.35 -9.03
C VAL A 36 -4.05 -20.10 -7.67
N SER A 37 -2.76 -20.33 -7.56
CA SER A 37 -2.03 -20.16 -6.31
C SER A 37 -0.73 -19.39 -6.53
N THR A 38 -0.41 -18.54 -5.57
CA THR A 38 0.95 -18.06 -5.34
C THR A 38 1.47 -18.75 -4.08
N ALA A 39 2.71 -18.48 -3.69
CA ALA A 39 3.25 -19.01 -2.44
C ALA A 39 2.44 -18.57 -1.20
N ALA A 40 1.78 -17.42 -1.27
CA ALA A 40 1.10 -16.82 -0.14
C ALA A 40 -0.38 -17.20 -0.04
N GLN A 41 -1.06 -17.49 -1.16
CA GLN A 41 -2.51 -17.66 -1.14
C GLN A 41 -3.03 -18.36 -2.40
N THR A 42 -4.27 -18.87 -2.29
CA THR A 42 -5.04 -19.44 -3.40
C THR A 42 -6.25 -18.55 -3.69
N PHE A 43 -6.52 -18.32 -4.96
CA PHE A 43 -7.63 -17.49 -5.44
C PHE A 43 -8.07 -17.97 -6.83
N LEU A 44 -8.92 -17.22 -7.52
CA LEU A 44 -9.48 -17.62 -8.81
C LEU A 44 -9.01 -16.70 -9.94
N ALA A 45 -9.03 -17.22 -11.15
CA ALA A 45 -8.85 -16.45 -12.38
C ALA A 45 -9.94 -16.88 -13.38
N THR A 46 -10.53 -15.91 -14.06
CA THR A 46 -11.65 -16.13 -14.98
C THR A 46 -11.27 -15.74 -16.40
N CYS A 47 -11.49 -16.64 -17.35
CA CYS A 47 -11.22 -16.39 -18.75
C CYS A 47 -12.44 -15.71 -19.40
N ILE A 48 -12.24 -14.53 -19.96
CA ILE A 48 -13.25 -13.76 -20.70
C ILE A 48 -12.60 -13.26 -21.98
N ASN A 49 -13.20 -13.57 -23.12
CA ASN A 49 -12.73 -13.12 -24.44
C ASN A 49 -11.24 -13.34 -24.70
N GLY A 50 -10.73 -14.52 -24.35
CA GLY A 50 -9.34 -14.90 -24.63
C GLY A 50 -8.31 -14.30 -23.67
N VAL A 51 -8.75 -13.70 -22.58
CA VAL A 51 -7.89 -13.16 -21.54
C VAL A 51 -8.24 -13.80 -20.20
N CYS A 52 -7.23 -14.23 -19.46
CA CYS A 52 -7.39 -14.79 -18.12
C CYS A 52 -7.23 -13.66 -17.10
N TRP A 53 -8.33 -13.25 -16.49
CA TRP A 53 -8.38 -12.11 -15.58
C TRP A 53 -8.37 -12.54 -14.12
N THR A 54 -7.70 -11.79 -13.29
CA THR A 54 -7.73 -11.94 -11.85
C THR A 54 -7.45 -10.61 -11.15
N VAL A 55 -7.44 -10.63 -9.82
CA VAL A 55 -7.22 -9.44 -8.99
C VAL A 55 -5.73 -9.18 -8.81
N TYR A 56 -5.35 -7.91 -8.87
CA TYR A 56 -3.97 -7.47 -8.65
C TYR A 56 -3.48 -7.80 -7.25
N HIS A 57 -4.32 -7.66 -6.22
CA HIS A 57 -3.92 -7.95 -4.85
C HIS A 57 -3.60 -9.43 -4.61
N GLY A 58 -4.03 -10.33 -5.50
CA GLY A 58 -3.65 -11.74 -5.47
C GLY A 58 -2.40 -12.05 -6.30
N ALA A 59 -2.43 -11.65 -7.56
CA ALA A 59 -1.38 -12.02 -8.53
C ALA A 59 -0.22 -11.02 -8.61
N GLY A 60 -0.46 -9.75 -8.24
CA GLY A 60 0.53 -8.71 -8.44
C GLY A 60 0.91 -8.58 -9.92
N THR A 61 2.19 -8.42 -10.18
CA THR A 61 2.74 -8.34 -11.54
C THR A 61 3.33 -9.68 -12.01
N ARG A 62 3.04 -10.77 -11.31
CA ARG A 62 3.65 -12.09 -11.58
C ARG A 62 3.26 -12.65 -12.94
N THR A 63 4.14 -13.46 -13.49
CA THR A 63 3.85 -14.32 -14.64
C THR A 63 2.97 -15.49 -14.21
N ILE A 64 2.29 -16.12 -15.17
CA ILE A 64 1.57 -17.37 -14.94
C ILE A 64 2.34 -18.53 -15.60
N ALA A 65 2.46 -19.65 -14.89
CA ALA A 65 3.13 -20.82 -15.42
C ALA A 65 2.31 -21.49 -16.53
N SER A 66 2.98 -21.90 -17.60
CA SER A 66 2.35 -22.60 -18.72
C SER A 66 3.23 -23.69 -19.29
N SER A 67 2.70 -24.50 -20.22
CA SER A 67 3.47 -25.56 -20.90
C SER A 67 4.66 -25.01 -21.69
N LYS A 68 4.60 -23.76 -22.09
CA LYS A 68 5.65 -23.06 -22.84
C LYS A 68 6.56 -22.19 -21.96
N GLY A 69 6.43 -22.29 -20.64
CA GLY A 69 7.15 -21.45 -19.68
C GLY A 69 6.30 -20.31 -19.14
N PRO A 70 6.91 -19.36 -18.39
CA PRO A 70 6.19 -18.25 -17.81
C PRO A 70 5.55 -17.35 -18.87
N VAL A 71 4.29 -16.94 -18.63
CA VAL A 71 3.56 -16.04 -19.52
C VAL A 71 3.40 -14.69 -18.83
N ILE A 72 3.85 -13.63 -19.48
CA ILE A 72 3.82 -12.27 -18.97
C ILE A 72 2.40 -11.71 -19.06
N GLN A 73 2.02 -10.87 -18.09
CA GLN A 73 0.73 -10.17 -18.09
C GLN A 73 0.59 -9.31 -19.36
N MET A 74 -0.60 -9.36 -19.98
CA MET A 74 -0.97 -8.45 -21.06
C MET A 74 -1.50 -7.12 -20.52
N TYR A 75 -2.20 -7.19 -19.40
CA TYR A 75 -2.87 -6.04 -18.79
C TYR A 75 -2.57 -6.02 -17.31
N THR A 76 -2.21 -4.85 -16.80
CA THR A 76 -2.01 -4.60 -15.37
C THR A 76 -2.61 -3.25 -15.04
N ASN A 77 -3.69 -3.25 -14.28
CA ASN A 77 -4.37 -2.03 -13.87
C ASN A 77 -4.54 -2.04 -12.36
N VAL A 78 -3.59 -1.38 -11.68
CA VAL A 78 -3.57 -1.32 -10.21
C VAL A 78 -4.77 -0.56 -9.68
N ASP A 79 -5.18 0.51 -10.35
CA ASP A 79 -6.30 1.35 -9.93
C ASP A 79 -7.61 0.57 -9.87
N GLN A 80 -7.80 -0.37 -10.80
CA GLN A 80 -8.99 -1.24 -10.85
C GLN A 80 -8.78 -2.57 -10.11
N ASP A 81 -7.62 -2.79 -9.51
CA ASP A 81 -7.23 -4.06 -8.88
C ASP A 81 -7.32 -5.25 -9.86
N LEU A 82 -6.85 -5.07 -11.08
CA LEU A 82 -7.07 -5.98 -12.19
C LEU A 82 -5.78 -6.32 -12.92
N VAL A 83 -5.60 -7.60 -13.23
CA VAL A 83 -4.52 -8.07 -14.11
C VAL A 83 -5.07 -9.10 -15.09
N GLY A 84 -4.42 -9.23 -16.23
CA GLY A 84 -4.80 -10.20 -17.26
C GLY A 84 -3.60 -10.79 -17.97
N TRP A 85 -3.67 -12.10 -18.23
CA TRP A 85 -2.73 -12.83 -19.07
C TRP A 85 -3.45 -13.29 -20.33
N PRO A 86 -2.72 -13.57 -21.43
CA PRO A 86 -3.32 -14.29 -22.52
C PRO A 86 -3.89 -15.64 -22.04
N ALA A 87 -5.09 -15.98 -22.44
CA ALA A 87 -5.67 -17.25 -22.05
C ALA A 87 -4.79 -18.40 -22.53
N LEU A 88 -4.53 -19.36 -21.64
CA LEU A 88 -3.72 -20.53 -21.97
C LEU A 88 -4.51 -21.47 -22.87
N SER A 89 -3.78 -22.23 -23.67
CA SER A 89 -4.39 -23.21 -24.59
C SER A 89 -5.24 -24.22 -23.82
N GLY A 90 -6.50 -24.38 -24.26
CA GLY A 90 -7.46 -25.28 -23.63
C GLY A 90 -8.44 -24.59 -22.68
N ALA A 91 -8.17 -23.37 -22.25
CA ALA A 91 -9.11 -22.60 -21.44
C ALA A 91 -10.33 -22.18 -22.27
N ARG A 92 -11.51 -22.25 -21.66
CA ARG A 92 -12.74 -21.77 -22.28
C ARG A 92 -13.01 -20.35 -21.81
N SER A 93 -13.34 -19.48 -22.74
CA SER A 93 -13.68 -18.09 -22.41
C SER A 93 -15.18 -17.92 -22.22
N LEU A 94 -15.53 -17.16 -21.19
CA LEU A 94 -16.89 -16.63 -21.01
C LEU A 94 -17.10 -15.46 -21.95
N THR A 95 -18.36 -15.25 -22.33
CA THR A 95 -18.78 -14.10 -23.12
C THR A 95 -19.28 -13.01 -22.19
N PRO A 96 -18.93 -11.73 -22.42
CA PRO A 96 -19.52 -10.64 -21.66
C PRO A 96 -21.03 -10.58 -21.75
N CYS A 97 -21.68 -10.28 -20.62
CA CYS A 97 -23.14 -10.20 -20.55
C CYS A 97 -23.64 -8.93 -21.25
N THR A 98 -24.72 -9.09 -22.04
CA THR A 98 -25.43 -7.99 -22.69
C THR A 98 -26.89 -7.87 -22.25
N CYS A 99 -27.37 -8.78 -21.39
CA CYS A 99 -28.79 -8.86 -21.04
C CYS A 99 -29.23 -7.84 -19.96
N GLY A 100 -28.32 -7.23 -19.23
CA GLY A 100 -28.60 -6.22 -18.20
C GLY A 100 -29.39 -6.75 -17.00
N SER A 101 -29.40 -8.06 -16.74
CA SER A 101 -30.08 -8.65 -15.59
C SER A 101 -29.50 -8.17 -14.27
N SER A 102 -30.33 -7.91 -13.27
CA SER A 102 -29.92 -7.61 -11.90
C SER A 102 -29.77 -8.87 -11.04
N ASP A 103 -30.20 -10.02 -11.53
CA ASP A 103 -30.02 -11.30 -10.87
C ASP A 103 -28.70 -11.90 -11.32
N LEU A 104 -27.73 -11.95 -10.41
CA LEU A 104 -26.38 -12.42 -10.67
C LEU A 104 -26.08 -13.67 -9.86
N TYR A 105 -25.05 -14.39 -10.29
CA TYR A 105 -24.59 -15.61 -9.63
C TYR A 105 -23.09 -15.56 -9.48
N LEU A 106 -22.60 -15.59 -8.24
CA LEU A 106 -21.18 -15.66 -7.92
C LEU A 106 -20.75 -17.12 -7.83
N VAL A 107 -19.69 -17.46 -8.54
CA VAL A 107 -19.07 -18.78 -8.45
C VAL A 107 -17.91 -18.71 -7.46
N THR A 108 -18.01 -19.50 -6.39
CA THR A 108 -16.98 -19.53 -5.33
C THR A 108 -15.90 -20.55 -5.66
N ARG A 109 -14.79 -20.48 -4.92
CA ARG A 109 -13.70 -21.46 -5.04
C ARG A 109 -14.13 -22.90 -4.70
N HIS A 110 -15.22 -23.05 -3.97
CA HIS A 110 -15.81 -24.35 -3.65
C HIS A 110 -16.76 -24.86 -4.76
N ALA A 111 -16.84 -24.16 -5.88
CA ALA A 111 -17.77 -24.42 -6.96
C ALA A 111 -19.25 -24.28 -6.55
N ASP A 112 -19.51 -23.48 -5.53
CA ASP A 112 -20.87 -23.08 -5.20
C ASP A 112 -21.28 -21.90 -6.06
N VAL A 113 -22.54 -21.91 -6.50
CA VAL A 113 -23.13 -20.82 -7.26
C VAL A 113 -24.12 -20.11 -6.35
N ILE A 114 -23.76 -18.92 -5.89
CA ILE A 114 -24.57 -18.18 -4.92
C ILE A 114 -25.27 -16.98 -5.56
N PRO A 115 -26.58 -16.79 -5.29
CA PRO A 115 -27.31 -15.68 -5.87
C PRO A 115 -26.90 -14.34 -5.27
N VAL A 116 -26.77 -13.35 -6.17
CA VAL A 116 -26.39 -11.98 -5.82
C VAL A 116 -27.33 -11.04 -6.57
N ARG A 117 -27.81 -10.01 -5.89
CA ARG A 117 -28.64 -8.97 -6.50
C ARG A 117 -27.79 -7.74 -6.80
N ARG A 118 -27.70 -7.36 -8.05
CA ARG A 118 -26.93 -6.17 -8.44
C ARG A 118 -27.55 -4.91 -7.84
N ARG A 119 -26.73 -4.08 -7.19
CA ARG A 119 -27.13 -2.83 -6.55
C ARG A 119 -26.55 -1.59 -7.23
N GLY A 120 -25.53 -1.76 -8.03
CA GLY A 120 -24.84 -0.69 -8.71
C GLY A 120 -23.90 -1.25 -9.77
N ASP A 121 -23.03 -0.41 -10.30
CA ASP A 121 -22.13 -0.81 -11.39
C ASP A 121 -21.11 -1.86 -10.93
N SER A 122 -20.67 -1.79 -9.66
CA SER A 122 -19.62 -2.64 -9.12
C SER A 122 -19.97 -3.29 -7.78
N ARG A 123 -21.25 -3.31 -7.40
CA ARG A 123 -21.69 -3.88 -6.12
C ARG A 123 -22.95 -4.70 -6.26
N GLY A 124 -23.01 -5.81 -5.55
CA GLY A 124 -24.19 -6.65 -5.46
C GLY A 124 -24.42 -7.13 -4.03
N SER A 125 -25.69 -7.28 -3.63
CA SER A 125 -26.07 -7.81 -2.32
C SER A 125 -26.22 -9.32 -2.38
N LEU A 126 -25.65 -10.03 -1.39
CA LEU A 126 -25.91 -11.46 -1.21
C LEU A 126 -27.36 -11.65 -0.76
N LEU A 127 -28.08 -12.56 -1.40
CA LEU A 127 -29.46 -12.89 -0.98
C LEU A 127 -29.48 -13.55 0.40
N SER A 128 -28.45 -14.31 0.73
CA SER A 128 -28.25 -14.89 2.06
C SER A 128 -26.86 -14.50 2.55
N PRO A 129 -26.75 -13.76 3.68
CA PRO A 129 -25.45 -13.45 4.27
C PRO A 129 -24.64 -14.69 4.56
N ARG A 130 -23.32 -14.60 4.37
CA ARG A 130 -22.38 -15.72 4.57
C ARG A 130 -21.23 -15.27 5.46
N PRO A 131 -20.62 -16.18 6.26
CA PRO A 131 -19.36 -15.87 6.93
C PRO A 131 -18.30 -15.46 5.89
N ILE A 132 -17.46 -14.48 6.25
CA ILE A 132 -16.40 -14.03 5.35
C ILE A 132 -15.46 -15.16 4.94
N SER A 133 -15.21 -16.12 5.85
CA SER A 133 -14.37 -17.29 5.59
C SER A 133 -14.87 -18.15 4.42
N TYR A 134 -16.15 -18.14 4.14
CA TYR A 134 -16.74 -18.87 3.04
C TYR A 134 -16.34 -18.28 1.68
N LEU A 135 -16.21 -16.95 1.59
CA LEU A 135 -15.83 -16.25 0.36
C LEU A 135 -14.32 -16.10 0.19
N LYS A 136 -13.55 -16.38 1.24
CA LYS A 136 -12.10 -16.29 1.20
C LYS A 136 -11.52 -17.22 0.11
N GLY A 137 -10.61 -16.68 -0.71
CA GLY A 137 -10.03 -17.43 -1.82
C GLY A 137 -10.87 -17.45 -3.10
N SER A 138 -12.02 -16.78 -3.12
CA SER A 138 -12.89 -16.69 -4.30
C SER A 138 -12.69 -15.41 -5.12
N SER A 139 -11.80 -14.50 -4.70
CA SER A 139 -11.48 -13.30 -5.49
C SER A 139 -10.88 -13.70 -6.85
N GLY A 140 -11.31 -13.02 -7.91
CA GLY A 140 -10.99 -13.38 -9.27
C GLY A 140 -12.03 -14.28 -9.94
N GLY A 141 -12.99 -14.80 -9.18
CA GLY A 141 -14.09 -15.61 -9.68
C GLY A 141 -15.16 -14.78 -10.41
N PRO A 142 -15.97 -15.41 -11.27
CA PRO A 142 -16.93 -14.68 -12.08
C PRO A 142 -18.24 -14.40 -11.34
N LEU A 143 -18.87 -13.26 -11.68
CA LEU A 143 -20.29 -13.04 -11.49
C LEU A 143 -20.97 -13.21 -12.83
N LEU A 144 -21.98 -14.05 -12.87
CA LEU A 144 -22.66 -14.47 -14.09
C LEU A 144 -24.11 -13.98 -14.09
N CYS A 145 -24.64 -13.69 -15.29
CA CYS A 145 -26.07 -13.51 -15.49
C CYS A 145 -26.79 -14.88 -15.54
N PRO A 146 -28.14 -14.93 -15.54
CA PRO A 146 -28.83 -16.20 -15.61
C PRO A 146 -28.51 -17.04 -16.85
N ALA A 147 -28.07 -16.41 -17.93
CA ALA A 147 -27.65 -17.09 -19.16
C ALA A 147 -26.21 -17.64 -19.11
N GLY A 148 -25.46 -17.37 -18.02
CA GLY A 148 -24.09 -17.82 -17.85
C GLY A 148 -23.03 -16.91 -18.47
N HIS A 149 -23.41 -15.71 -18.88
CA HIS A 149 -22.45 -14.72 -19.39
C HIS A 149 -21.79 -13.94 -18.24
N ALA A 150 -20.56 -13.49 -18.44
CA ALA A 150 -19.80 -12.78 -17.43
C ALA A 150 -20.29 -11.34 -17.26
N VAL A 151 -20.64 -10.97 -16.05
CA VAL A 151 -21.01 -9.60 -15.66
C VAL A 151 -19.84 -8.88 -15.03
N GLY A 152 -19.00 -9.61 -14.30
CA GLY A 152 -17.83 -9.04 -13.64
C GLY A 152 -16.99 -10.09 -12.94
N ILE A 153 -15.95 -9.62 -12.26
CA ILE A 153 -15.00 -10.44 -11.52
C ILE A 153 -15.04 -10.04 -10.06
N PHE A 154 -15.23 -11.00 -9.18
CA PHE A 154 -15.28 -10.77 -7.73
C PHE A 154 -13.95 -10.20 -7.24
N ARG A 155 -14.01 -9.06 -6.55
CA ARG A 155 -12.85 -8.37 -6.02
C ARG A 155 -12.75 -8.48 -4.50
N ALA A 156 -13.81 -8.14 -3.78
CA ALA A 156 -13.80 -8.08 -2.33
C ALA A 156 -15.19 -8.33 -1.74
N ALA A 157 -15.23 -8.86 -0.53
CA ALA A 157 -16.46 -9.00 0.22
C ALA A 157 -16.75 -7.75 1.04
N VAL A 158 -18.01 -7.37 1.11
CA VAL A 158 -18.48 -6.27 1.94
C VAL A 158 -19.06 -6.87 3.22
N CYS A 159 -18.40 -6.62 4.34
CA CYS A 159 -18.66 -7.32 5.59
C CYS A 159 -19.12 -6.39 6.70
N THR A 160 -20.01 -6.92 7.56
CA THR A 160 -20.33 -6.34 8.86
C THR A 160 -20.15 -7.41 9.90
N ARG A 161 -19.31 -7.19 10.90
CA ARG A 161 -19.05 -8.13 12.02
C ARG A 161 -18.66 -9.54 11.54
N GLY A 162 -17.80 -9.62 10.52
CA GLY A 162 -17.34 -10.90 9.99
C GLY A 162 -18.35 -11.65 9.11
N VAL A 163 -19.49 -11.03 8.80
CA VAL A 163 -20.51 -11.59 7.93
C VAL A 163 -20.57 -10.80 6.64
N ALA A 164 -20.36 -11.47 5.51
CA ALA A 164 -20.47 -10.86 4.20
C ALA A 164 -21.94 -10.69 3.82
N LYS A 165 -22.34 -9.47 3.49
CA LYS A 165 -23.69 -9.11 3.06
C LYS A 165 -23.75 -8.71 1.60
N ALA A 166 -22.61 -8.25 1.06
CA ALA A 166 -22.52 -7.81 -0.32
C ALA A 166 -21.11 -8.13 -0.87
N VAL A 167 -20.97 -7.94 -2.17
CA VAL A 167 -19.70 -8.15 -2.87
C VAL A 167 -19.40 -6.95 -3.75
N ASP A 168 -18.13 -6.57 -3.80
CA ASP A 168 -17.59 -5.67 -4.80
C ASP A 168 -17.01 -6.48 -5.95
N PHE A 169 -17.27 -6.06 -7.17
CA PHE A 169 -16.75 -6.72 -8.34
C PHE A 169 -16.28 -5.71 -9.40
N ILE A 170 -15.40 -6.16 -10.26
CA ILE A 170 -14.90 -5.37 -11.39
C ILE A 170 -15.83 -5.67 -12.56
N PRO A 171 -16.63 -4.71 -13.05
CA PRO A 171 -17.57 -4.97 -14.14
C PRO A 171 -16.84 -5.22 -15.46
N VAL A 172 -17.44 -5.98 -16.37
CA VAL A 172 -16.82 -6.28 -17.68
C VAL A 172 -16.53 -5.04 -18.51
N GLU A 173 -17.27 -3.95 -18.30
CA GLU A 173 -16.98 -2.66 -18.93
C GLU A 173 -15.61 -2.12 -18.54
N SER A 174 -15.18 -2.35 -17.30
CA SER A 174 -13.82 -2.01 -16.83
C SER A 174 -12.74 -2.88 -17.48
N LEU A 175 -13.05 -4.15 -17.76
CA LEU A 175 -12.14 -5.01 -18.51
C LEU A 175 -11.95 -4.48 -19.94
N GLU A 176 -13.04 -4.12 -20.60
CA GLU A 176 -12.99 -3.56 -21.94
C GLU A 176 -12.23 -2.23 -21.98
N THR A 177 -12.44 -1.36 -21.00
CA THR A 177 -11.70 -0.10 -20.86
C THR A 177 -10.20 -0.36 -20.66
N THR A 178 -9.84 -1.32 -19.84
CA THR A 178 -8.43 -1.73 -19.62
C THR A 178 -7.80 -2.25 -20.92
N MET A 179 -8.53 -3.04 -21.69
CA MET A 179 -8.03 -3.57 -22.97
C MET A 179 -7.82 -2.48 -24.04
N ARG A 180 -8.59 -1.41 -24.00
CA ARG A 180 -8.45 -0.27 -24.92
C ARG A 180 -7.41 0.73 -24.48
N SER A 181 -7.04 0.73 -23.21
CA SER A 181 -5.99 1.60 -22.70
C SER A 181 -4.66 1.21 -23.35
N PRO A 182 -3.82 2.18 -23.76
CA PRO A 182 -2.51 1.84 -24.33
C PRO A 182 -1.73 1.03 -23.29
N VAL A 183 -1.22 -0.12 -23.70
CA VAL A 183 -0.44 -1.04 -22.86
C VAL A 183 0.82 -0.33 -22.35
N PHE A 184 1.27 0.66 -23.05
CA PHE A 184 2.42 1.48 -22.70
C PHE A 184 2.14 2.94 -23.09
N THR A 185 1.94 3.80 -22.09
CA THR A 185 1.97 5.23 -22.28
C THR A 185 3.38 5.70 -21.95
N ASP A 186 4.07 6.30 -22.92
CA ASP A 186 5.38 6.89 -22.66
C ASP A 186 5.19 8.17 -21.83
N ASN A 187 5.35 8.07 -20.52
CA ASN A 187 5.30 9.19 -19.58
C ASN A 187 6.71 9.68 -19.20
N SER A 188 7.74 9.34 -19.96
CA SER A 188 9.12 9.71 -19.66
C SER A 188 9.48 11.15 -20.01
N SER A 189 8.68 11.80 -20.86
CA SER A 189 8.88 13.19 -21.28
C SER A 189 7.98 14.13 -20.48
N PRO A 190 8.47 15.33 -20.13
CA PRO A 190 7.63 16.33 -19.47
C PRO A 190 6.42 16.69 -20.32
N PRO A 191 5.21 16.73 -19.75
CA PRO A 191 4.02 17.09 -20.50
C PRO A 191 4.05 18.55 -20.92
N ALA A 192 3.49 18.84 -22.10
CA ALA A 192 3.30 20.21 -22.54
C ALA A 192 2.18 20.88 -21.73
N VAL A 193 2.28 22.20 -21.55
CA VAL A 193 1.25 22.94 -20.80
C VAL A 193 -0.01 23.05 -21.66
N PRO A 194 -1.16 22.54 -21.17
CA PRO A 194 -2.39 22.54 -21.96
C PRO A 194 -3.10 23.89 -21.96
N GLN A 195 -4.05 24.08 -22.86
CA GLN A 195 -4.92 25.25 -22.89
C GLN A 195 -5.94 25.24 -21.73
N SER A 196 -6.50 24.07 -21.43
CA SER A 196 -7.39 23.85 -20.30
C SER A 196 -6.72 22.95 -19.26
N PHE A 197 -7.15 23.04 -18.00
CA PHE A 197 -6.56 22.29 -16.91
C PHE A 197 -6.48 20.79 -17.21
N GLN A 198 -5.32 20.19 -16.92
CA GLN A 198 -5.10 18.75 -17.03
C GLN A 198 -4.20 18.25 -15.90
N VAL A 199 -4.39 16.99 -15.54
CA VAL A 199 -3.48 16.22 -14.69
C VAL A 199 -2.71 15.25 -15.58
N ALA A 200 -1.39 15.28 -15.49
CA ALA A 200 -0.52 14.43 -16.29
C ALA A 200 0.47 13.67 -15.41
N HIS A 201 1.03 12.60 -15.95
CA HIS A 201 2.02 11.78 -15.26
C HIS A 201 3.40 11.97 -15.87
N LEU A 202 4.43 11.92 -15.00
CA LEU A 202 5.83 11.91 -15.41
C LEU A 202 6.55 10.76 -14.70
N HIS A 203 6.89 9.73 -15.46
CA HIS A 203 7.60 8.56 -14.97
C HIS A 203 9.04 8.62 -15.45
N ALA A 204 9.92 9.15 -14.62
CA ALA A 204 11.32 9.34 -14.94
C ALA A 204 12.21 8.82 -13.82
N PRO A 205 13.37 8.23 -14.16
CA PRO A 205 14.29 7.69 -13.15
C PRO A 205 14.78 8.75 -12.18
N THR A 206 15.17 8.32 -10.99
CA THR A 206 15.86 9.19 -10.03
C THR A 206 17.15 9.75 -10.66
N GLY A 207 17.39 11.04 -10.48
CA GLY A 207 18.57 11.71 -11.06
C GLY A 207 18.43 12.13 -12.51
N SER A 208 17.28 11.93 -13.17
CA SER A 208 17.03 12.35 -14.55
C SER A 208 16.71 13.84 -14.69
N GLY A 209 16.56 14.56 -13.57
CA GLY A 209 16.22 15.97 -13.58
C GLY A 209 14.73 16.29 -13.52
N LYS A 210 13.88 15.31 -13.22
CA LYS A 210 12.42 15.52 -13.10
C LYS A 210 12.05 16.56 -12.04
N SER A 211 12.90 16.73 -11.01
CA SER A 211 12.66 17.67 -9.92
C SER A 211 13.41 19.00 -10.09
N THR A 212 14.30 19.11 -11.04
CA THR A 212 15.15 20.30 -11.27
C THR A 212 15.09 20.83 -12.69
N LYS A 213 15.41 20.03 -13.69
CA LYS A 213 15.40 20.43 -15.10
C LYS A 213 13.99 20.72 -15.62
N VAL A 214 13.00 19.93 -15.18
CA VAL A 214 11.61 20.09 -15.61
C VAL A 214 11.01 21.41 -15.10
N PRO A 215 11.10 21.77 -13.82
CA PRO A 215 10.67 23.09 -13.36
C PRO A 215 11.41 24.25 -14.05
N ALA A 216 12.71 24.11 -14.27
CA ALA A 216 13.51 25.13 -14.96
C ALA A 216 13.02 25.34 -16.41
N ALA A 217 12.70 24.26 -17.13
CA ALA A 217 12.16 24.33 -18.48
C ALA A 217 10.80 25.04 -18.54
N TYR A 218 9.92 24.75 -17.59
CA TYR A 218 8.62 25.44 -17.50
C TYR A 218 8.78 26.93 -17.15
N ALA A 219 9.67 27.25 -16.22
CA ALA A 219 9.96 28.63 -15.86
C ALA A 219 10.52 29.41 -17.04
N ALA A 220 11.38 28.80 -17.86
CA ALA A 220 11.92 29.40 -19.08
C ALA A 220 10.84 29.72 -20.11
N GLN A 221 9.70 29.03 -20.07
CA GLN A 221 8.53 29.31 -20.91
C GLN A 221 7.62 30.40 -20.33
N GLY A 222 7.96 30.96 -19.16
CA GLY A 222 7.21 32.04 -18.53
C GLY A 222 6.18 31.55 -17.48
N TYR A 223 6.17 30.28 -17.09
CA TYR A 223 5.22 29.73 -16.11
C TYR A 223 5.76 29.83 -14.70
N LYS A 224 4.84 30.04 -13.76
CA LYS A 224 5.12 29.93 -12.33
C LYS A 224 4.92 28.49 -11.90
N VAL A 225 5.92 27.89 -11.24
CA VAL A 225 5.97 26.46 -10.92
C VAL A 225 6.12 26.25 -9.43
N LEU A 226 5.27 25.39 -8.86
CA LEU A 226 5.40 24.86 -7.50
C LEU A 226 5.81 23.40 -7.60
N VAL A 227 6.88 23.01 -6.89
CA VAL A 227 7.31 21.62 -6.76
C VAL A 227 7.12 21.19 -5.32
N LEU A 228 6.31 20.14 -5.12
CA LEU A 228 6.02 19.56 -3.81
C LEU A 228 6.79 18.26 -3.63
N ASN A 229 7.42 18.08 -2.49
CA ASN A 229 8.22 16.91 -2.17
C ASN A 229 7.98 16.48 -0.71
N PRO A 230 7.99 15.18 -0.37
CA PRO A 230 7.79 14.73 1.00
C PRO A 230 8.95 15.02 1.94
N SER A 231 10.16 15.24 1.43
CA SER A 231 11.39 15.36 2.21
C SER A 231 11.87 16.81 2.35
N VAL A 232 12.10 17.23 3.59
CA VAL A 232 12.73 18.52 3.87
C VAL A 232 14.15 18.58 3.31
N ALA A 233 14.93 17.52 3.51
CA ALA A 233 16.33 17.45 3.01
C ALA A 233 16.39 17.56 1.49
N ALA A 234 15.51 16.85 0.77
CA ALA A 234 15.45 16.92 -0.69
C ALA A 234 15.04 18.31 -1.18
N THR A 235 14.05 18.91 -0.53
CA THR A 235 13.55 20.26 -0.87
C THR A 235 14.67 21.30 -0.73
N LEU A 236 15.42 21.27 0.36
CA LEU A 236 16.56 22.15 0.57
C LEU A 236 17.70 21.88 -0.43
N GLY A 237 17.93 20.61 -0.74
CA GLY A 237 18.95 20.20 -1.72
C GLY A 237 18.65 20.67 -3.14
N PHE A 238 17.39 20.69 -3.55
CA PHE A 238 16.97 21.22 -4.85
C PHE A 238 17.28 22.71 -4.97
N GLY A 239 17.05 23.47 -3.90
CA GLY A 239 17.40 24.90 -3.87
C GLY A 239 18.88 25.15 -4.11
N ALA A 240 19.75 24.44 -3.40
CA ALA A 240 21.18 24.53 -3.55
C ALA A 240 21.64 24.10 -4.95
N TYR A 241 21.10 23.01 -5.47
CA TYR A 241 21.43 22.52 -6.81
C TYR A 241 21.01 23.50 -7.89
N MET A 242 19.80 24.07 -7.79
CA MET A 242 19.29 25.03 -8.78
C MET A 242 20.13 26.31 -8.84
N SER A 243 20.59 26.80 -7.69
CA SER A 243 21.51 27.93 -7.63
C SER A 243 22.82 27.63 -8.35
N LYS A 244 23.39 26.44 -8.09
CA LYS A 244 24.70 26.06 -8.63
C LYS A 244 24.65 25.67 -10.10
N ALA A 245 23.67 24.85 -10.50
CA ALA A 245 23.62 24.27 -11.85
C ALA A 245 22.88 25.12 -12.87
N HIS A 246 21.89 25.90 -12.44
CA HIS A 246 21.03 26.69 -13.33
C HIS A 246 21.08 28.19 -13.07
N GLY A 247 21.80 28.62 -12.03
CA GLY A 247 21.85 30.05 -11.67
C GLY A 247 20.51 30.62 -11.24
N ILE A 248 19.62 29.77 -10.75
CA ILE A 248 18.27 30.12 -10.29
C ILE A 248 18.23 29.96 -8.77
N ASP A 249 17.83 31.01 -8.03
CA ASP A 249 17.60 30.96 -6.61
C ASP A 249 16.10 30.80 -6.35
N PRO A 250 15.59 29.56 -6.18
CA PRO A 250 14.17 29.33 -6.03
C PRO A 250 13.68 29.73 -4.64
N ASN A 251 12.37 29.96 -4.53
CA ASN A 251 11.74 30.07 -3.22
C ASN A 251 11.74 28.70 -2.54
N ILE A 252 11.99 28.66 -1.25
CA ILE A 252 12.00 27.44 -0.44
C ILE A 252 11.01 27.59 0.70
N ARG A 253 10.14 26.60 0.86
CA ARG A 253 9.14 26.55 1.94
C ARG A 253 9.19 25.20 2.64
N THR A 254 9.71 25.20 3.85
CA THR A 254 9.74 24.02 4.73
C THR A 254 9.39 24.42 6.15
N GLY A 255 9.12 23.43 7.01
CA GLY A 255 8.85 23.68 8.43
C GLY A 255 10.06 24.24 9.20
N VAL A 256 11.29 24.01 8.71
CA VAL A 256 12.53 24.48 9.36
C VAL A 256 13.10 25.73 8.71
N ARG A 257 12.78 26.03 7.45
CA ARG A 257 13.37 27.16 6.73
C ARG A 257 12.45 27.64 5.63
N THR A 258 12.31 28.98 5.53
CA THR A 258 11.57 29.64 4.46
C THR A 258 12.44 30.69 3.82
N ILE A 259 12.64 30.64 2.50
CA ILE A 259 13.41 31.60 1.72
C ILE A 259 12.51 32.13 0.61
N THR A 260 12.35 33.44 0.55
CA THR A 260 11.58 34.10 -0.53
C THR A 260 12.54 34.91 -1.39
N THR A 261 12.61 34.57 -2.67
CA THR A 261 13.53 35.20 -3.65
C THR A 261 12.81 35.94 -4.76
N GLY A 262 11.51 35.74 -4.89
CA GLY A 262 10.72 36.25 -6.03
C GLY A 262 10.87 35.44 -7.31
N SER A 263 11.54 34.28 -7.26
CA SER A 263 11.69 33.37 -8.40
C SER A 263 10.32 32.82 -8.86
N PRO A 264 10.16 32.50 -10.14
CA PRO A 264 8.97 31.79 -10.62
C PRO A 264 8.89 30.34 -10.13
N ILE A 265 9.98 29.78 -9.57
CA ILE A 265 10.02 28.41 -9.06
C ILE A 265 10.01 28.43 -7.54
N THR A 266 9.09 27.65 -6.96
CA THR A 266 9.00 27.42 -5.51
C THR A 266 9.08 25.93 -5.22
N TYR A 267 9.96 25.56 -4.29
CA TYR A 267 10.01 24.21 -3.73
C TYR A 267 9.41 24.22 -2.35
N SER A 268 8.48 23.31 -2.08
CA SER A 268 7.82 23.19 -0.79
C SER A 268 7.70 21.72 -0.39
N THR A 269 7.72 21.43 0.91
CA THR A 269 7.27 20.14 1.41
C THR A 269 5.74 20.06 1.36
N TYR A 270 5.19 18.85 1.27
CA TYR A 270 3.74 18.66 1.37
C TYR A 270 3.19 19.17 2.70
N GLY A 271 3.92 18.92 3.78
CA GLY A 271 3.51 19.37 5.12
C GLY A 271 3.41 20.89 5.22
N LYS A 272 4.41 21.61 4.70
CA LYS A 272 4.39 23.08 4.67
C LYS A 272 3.28 23.62 3.78
N PHE A 273 3.06 22.99 2.63
CA PHE A 273 1.98 23.34 1.72
C PHE A 273 0.61 23.23 2.39
N LEU A 274 0.38 22.15 3.14
CA LEU A 274 -0.85 21.96 3.91
C LEU A 274 -0.98 22.98 5.03
N ALA A 275 0.11 23.24 5.75
CA ALA A 275 0.13 24.24 6.85
C ALA A 275 -0.14 25.66 6.34
N ASP A 276 0.29 25.96 5.12
CA ASP A 276 0.05 27.25 4.47
C ASP A 276 -1.37 27.39 3.89
N GLY A 277 -2.22 26.38 4.03
CA GLY A 277 -3.62 26.41 3.59
C GLY A 277 -3.88 25.86 2.19
N GLY A 278 -2.91 25.23 1.56
CA GLY A 278 -3.06 24.64 0.24
C GLY A 278 -2.81 25.62 -0.90
N CYS A 279 -3.58 25.50 -2.00
CA CYS A 279 -3.42 26.34 -3.17
C CYS A 279 -3.91 27.78 -2.93
N SER A 280 -3.13 28.76 -3.41
CA SER A 280 -3.51 30.17 -3.42
C SER A 280 -3.90 30.59 -4.84
N GLY A 281 -4.96 31.38 -4.98
CA GLY A 281 -5.47 31.81 -6.29
C GLY A 281 -4.42 32.58 -7.10
N GLY A 282 -4.17 32.11 -8.32
CA GLY A 282 -3.24 32.73 -9.27
C GLY A 282 -1.76 32.61 -8.94
N ALA A 283 -1.38 31.86 -7.91
CA ALA A 283 0.01 31.77 -7.46
C ALA A 283 0.88 30.95 -8.42
N TYR A 284 0.35 29.87 -8.99
CA TYR A 284 1.10 28.93 -9.82
C TYR A 284 0.30 28.51 -11.05
N ASP A 285 1.01 28.36 -12.17
CA ASP A 285 0.47 27.80 -13.41
C ASP A 285 0.61 26.30 -13.45
N ILE A 286 1.69 25.78 -12.85
CA ILE A 286 2.05 24.36 -12.86
C ILE A 286 2.39 23.93 -11.45
N ILE A 287 1.83 22.80 -11.03
CA ILE A 287 2.17 22.17 -9.75
C ILE A 287 2.70 20.77 -10.03
N ILE A 288 3.92 20.51 -9.61
CA ILE A 288 4.57 19.20 -9.73
C ILE A 288 4.51 18.51 -8.38
N CYS A 289 3.78 17.40 -8.31
CA CYS A 289 3.73 16.56 -7.13
C CYS A 289 4.83 15.50 -7.27
N ASP A 290 5.99 15.77 -6.70
CA ASP A 290 7.14 14.88 -6.75
C ASP A 290 6.97 13.72 -5.77
N GLU A 291 7.57 12.58 -6.10
CA GLU A 291 7.47 11.36 -5.30
C GLU A 291 6.01 10.96 -5.03
N CYS A 292 5.14 11.02 -6.05
CA CYS A 292 3.71 10.76 -5.90
C CYS A 292 3.35 9.31 -5.54
N HIS A 293 4.33 8.40 -5.59
CA HIS A 293 4.21 7.03 -5.10
C HIS A 293 4.15 6.93 -3.57
N SER A 294 4.50 8.00 -2.86
CA SER A 294 4.58 8.00 -1.38
C SER A 294 3.21 7.75 -0.76
N THR A 295 3.18 6.88 0.23
CA THR A 295 1.95 6.46 0.91
C THR A 295 1.86 6.96 2.35
N ASP A 296 2.67 7.92 2.74
CA ASP A 296 2.51 8.60 4.03
C ASP A 296 1.32 9.57 3.99
N SER A 297 0.69 9.77 5.14
CA SER A 297 -0.54 10.56 5.24
C SER A 297 -0.37 12.00 4.76
N THR A 298 0.77 12.62 5.05
CA THR A 298 1.04 14.01 4.66
C THR A 298 1.13 14.15 3.13
N SER A 299 1.80 13.23 2.46
CA SER A 299 1.90 13.24 0.99
C SER A 299 0.54 12.98 0.34
N ILE A 300 -0.21 12.00 0.83
CA ILE A 300 -1.54 11.68 0.29
C ILE A 300 -2.49 12.85 0.46
N LEU A 301 -2.53 13.46 1.63
CA LEU A 301 -3.38 14.61 1.90
C LEU A 301 -2.93 15.84 1.08
N GLY A 302 -1.62 16.04 0.93
CA GLY A 302 -1.07 17.12 0.12
C GLY A 302 -1.40 16.97 -1.36
N ILE A 303 -1.22 15.80 -1.92
CA ILE A 303 -1.56 15.50 -3.33
C ILE A 303 -3.08 15.64 -3.53
N GLY A 304 -3.89 15.12 -2.60
CA GLY A 304 -5.34 15.27 -2.64
C GLY A 304 -5.77 16.73 -2.62
N THR A 305 -5.11 17.57 -1.84
CA THR A 305 -5.36 19.01 -1.80
C THR A 305 -5.06 19.67 -3.14
N VAL A 306 -3.94 19.32 -3.77
CA VAL A 306 -3.60 19.82 -5.12
C VAL A 306 -4.67 19.41 -6.12
N LEU A 307 -5.04 18.14 -6.14
CA LEU A 307 -6.04 17.62 -7.09
C LEU A 307 -7.43 18.23 -6.90
N ASP A 308 -7.78 18.58 -5.67
CA ASP A 308 -9.05 19.25 -5.37
C ASP A 308 -9.04 20.74 -5.74
N GLN A 309 -7.94 21.45 -5.52
CA GLN A 309 -7.91 22.91 -5.53
C GLN A 309 -7.20 23.55 -6.70
N ALA A 310 -6.34 22.83 -7.43
CA ALA A 310 -5.45 23.43 -8.42
C ALA A 310 -6.19 24.12 -9.57
N GLU A 311 -7.21 23.47 -10.11
CA GLU A 311 -8.01 24.04 -11.21
C GLU A 311 -8.70 25.34 -10.79
N THR A 312 -9.36 25.35 -9.65
CA THR A 312 -10.04 26.52 -9.11
C THR A 312 -9.07 27.66 -8.78
N ALA A 313 -7.84 27.32 -8.37
CA ALA A 313 -6.79 28.30 -8.08
C ALA A 313 -6.11 28.86 -9.34
N GLY A 314 -6.50 28.42 -10.53
CA GLY A 314 -5.99 28.94 -11.79
C GLY A 314 -4.80 28.20 -12.35
N ALA A 315 -4.40 27.06 -11.78
CA ALA A 315 -3.35 26.22 -12.36
C ALA A 315 -3.84 25.60 -13.67
N ARG A 316 -2.90 25.40 -14.60
CA ARG A 316 -3.18 24.79 -15.91
C ARG A 316 -2.74 23.35 -15.99
N LEU A 317 -1.76 22.95 -15.17
CA LEU A 317 -1.18 21.63 -15.23
C LEU A 317 -0.80 21.16 -13.82
N VAL A 318 -1.18 19.95 -13.49
CA VAL A 318 -0.66 19.20 -12.35
C VAL A 318 0.12 18.01 -12.91
N VAL A 319 1.38 17.88 -12.51
CA VAL A 319 2.26 16.78 -12.92
C VAL A 319 2.47 15.86 -11.73
N LEU A 320 2.05 14.60 -11.87
CA LEU A 320 2.29 13.55 -10.87
C LEU A 320 3.57 12.82 -11.27
N ALA A 321 4.66 13.13 -10.57
CA ALA A 321 6.00 12.66 -10.92
C ALA A 321 6.51 11.59 -9.97
N THR A 322 7.02 10.49 -10.50
CA THR A 322 7.66 9.43 -9.73
C THR A 322 8.58 8.58 -10.61
N ALA A 323 9.61 8.02 -10.01
CA ALA A 323 10.45 6.98 -10.62
C ALA A 323 9.84 5.58 -10.46
N THR A 324 8.91 5.42 -9.52
CA THR A 324 8.33 4.12 -9.14
C THR A 324 6.80 4.21 -9.13
N PRO A 325 6.15 4.28 -10.30
CA PRO A 325 4.68 4.32 -10.37
C PRO A 325 4.06 3.04 -9.77
N PRO A 326 2.78 3.07 -9.38
CA PRO A 326 2.09 1.89 -8.90
C PRO A 326 2.20 0.71 -9.87
N GLY A 327 2.43 -0.49 -9.33
CA GLY A 327 2.67 -1.68 -10.14
C GLY A 327 4.11 -1.87 -10.61
N SER A 328 5.02 -0.98 -10.23
CA SER A 328 6.45 -1.11 -10.56
C SER A 328 7.05 -2.36 -9.92
N VAL A 329 8.00 -2.96 -10.63
CA VAL A 329 8.82 -4.06 -10.14
C VAL A 329 10.28 -3.61 -10.08
N THR A 330 11.05 -4.24 -9.21
CA THR A 330 12.49 -4.01 -9.16
C THR A 330 13.15 -4.58 -10.41
N VAL A 331 13.82 -3.74 -11.17
CA VAL A 331 14.55 -4.14 -12.39
C VAL A 331 16.04 -4.11 -12.12
N PRO A 332 16.86 -4.91 -12.84
CA PRO A 332 18.31 -4.85 -12.69
C PRO A 332 18.85 -3.44 -12.95
N HIS A 333 19.80 -3.01 -12.13
CA HIS A 333 20.46 -1.71 -12.29
C HIS A 333 21.87 -1.92 -12.87
N PRO A 334 22.27 -1.16 -13.89
CA PRO A 334 23.55 -1.39 -14.59
C PRO A 334 24.78 -1.17 -13.71
N ASN A 335 24.65 -0.39 -12.63
CA ASN A 335 25.75 0.00 -11.76
C ASN A 335 25.72 -0.68 -10.39
N ILE A 336 24.78 -1.57 -10.16
CA ILE A 336 24.61 -2.28 -8.88
C ILE A 336 24.60 -3.78 -9.11
N GLU A 337 25.57 -4.46 -8.52
CA GLU A 337 25.60 -5.91 -8.45
C GLU A 337 24.70 -6.38 -7.30
N GLU A 338 23.88 -7.40 -7.55
CA GLU A 338 23.02 -7.98 -6.53
C GLU A 338 23.50 -9.36 -6.12
N ALA A 339 23.59 -9.62 -4.82
CA ALA A 339 24.04 -10.88 -4.26
C ALA A 339 23.19 -11.31 -3.07
N ALA A 340 22.84 -12.59 -3.02
CA ALA A 340 22.12 -13.16 -1.89
C ALA A 340 23.08 -13.40 -0.71
N LEU A 341 22.62 -13.09 0.51
CA LEU A 341 23.31 -13.51 1.72
C LEU A 341 23.12 -15.02 1.92
N SER A 342 24.16 -15.69 2.37
CA SER A 342 24.11 -17.09 2.78
C SER A 342 24.03 -17.21 4.29
N THR A 343 23.99 -18.45 4.79
CA THR A 343 24.09 -18.72 6.22
C THR A 343 25.54 -18.71 6.73
N ASN A 344 26.52 -18.57 5.83
CA ASN A 344 27.94 -18.55 6.15
C ASN A 344 28.44 -17.14 6.39
N GLY A 345 28.79 -16.82 7.62
CA GLY A 345 29.31 -15.50 8.00
C GLY A 345 29.34 -15.35 9.50
N GLU A 346 30.08 -14.36 9.97
CA GLU A 346 30.33 -14.15 11.40
C GLU A 346 29.19 -13.43 12.11
N ILE A 347 28.35 -12.71 11.35
CA ILE A 347 27.32 -11.83 11.93
C ILE A 347 25.95 -12.37 11.54
N PRO A 348 25.15 -12.90 12.50
CA PRO A 348 23.78 -13.31 12.20
C PRO A 348 22.92 -12.12 11.77
N PHE A 349 22.13 -12.31 10.70
CA PHE A 349 21.29 -11.25 10.15
C PHE A 349 20.02 -11.84 9.52
N TYR A 350 18.87 -11.73 10.20
CA TYR A 350 17.56 -12.18 9.69
C TYR A 350 17.56 -13.61 9.12
N GLY A 351 18.12 -14.55 9.87
CA GLY A 351 18.21 -15.94 9.45
C GLY A 351 19.33 -16.26 8.46
N LYS A 352 20.06 -15.26 8.02
CA LYS A 352 21.26 -15.36 7.19
C LYS A 352 22.46 -14.87 7.97
N ALA A 353 23.57 -14.61 7.30
CA ALA A 353 24.77 -14.08 7.92
C ALA A 353 25.45 -13.06 7.03
N ILE A 354 26.03 -12.05 7.66
CA ILE A 354 26.87 -11.06 6.98
C ILE A 354 28.33 -11.48 7.19
N PRO A 355 29.07 -11.75 6.11
CA PRO A 355 30.51 -11.97 6.22
C PRO A 355 31.20 -10.69 6.67
N LEU A 356 32.00 -10.75 7.73
CA LEU A 356 32.65 -9.59 8.34
C LEU A 356 33.53 -8.83 7.34
N GLU A 357 34.18 -9.52 6.45
CA GLU A 357 35.06 -8.94 5.42
C GLU A 357 34.33 -8.03 4.44
N THR A 358 33.04 -8.22 4.24
CA THR A 358 32.24 -7.42 3.28
C THR A 358 31.97 -6.02 3.79
N ILE A 359 32.11 -5.78 5.09
CA ILE A 359 31.83 -4.48 5.73
C ILE A 359 33.07 -3.86 6.40
N LYS A 360 34.25 -4.50 6.24
CA LYS A 360 35.52 -3.93 6.65
C LYS A 360 35.98 -2.92 5.61
N GLY A 361 36.29 -1.73 6.05
CA GLY A 361 36.76 -0.66 5.17
C GLY A 361 35.66 -0.17 4.22
N GLY A 362 35.65 1.12 3.97
CA GLY A 362 34.62 1.76 3.15
C GLY A 362 33.36 2.13 3.93
N ARG A 363 32.36 2.54 3.20
CA ARG A 363 31.08 3.02 3.75
C ARG A 363 29.98 2.03 3.38
N HIS A 364 29.36 1.44 4.39
CA HIS A 364 28.34 0.41 4.21
C HIS A 364 27.06 0.76 4.96
N LEU A 365 25.94 0.43 4.35
CA LEU A 365 24.61 0.69 4.92
C LEU A 365 23.88 -0.63 5.11
N ILE A 366 23.39 -0.85 6.32
CA ILE A 366 22.58 -2.03 6.66
C ILE A 366 21.19 -1.54 7.06
N PHE A 367 20.17 -2.01 6.35
CA PHE A 367 18.78 -1.72 6.69
C PHE A 367 18.20 -2.79 7.61
N CYS A 368 17.65 -2.34 8.73
CA CYS A 368 16.88 -3.14 9.67
C CYS A 368 15.46 -2.58 9.79
N HIS A 369 14.51 -3.39 10.23
CA HIS A 369 13.11 -2.98 10.29
C HIS A 369 12.74 -2.17 11.53
N SER A 370 13.54 -2.18 12.60
CA SER A 370 13.21 -1.52 13.86
C SER A 370 14.42 -0.87 14.53
N LYS A 371 14.15 0.11 15.39
CA LYS A 371 15.19 0.76 16.24
C LYS A 371 15.98 -0.25 17.06
N LYS A 372 15.26 -1.19 17.68
CA LYS A 372 15.87 -2.23 18.52
C LYS A 372 16.86 -3.08 17.74
N LYS A 373 16.53 -3.50 16.54
CA LYS A 373 17.43 -4.26 15.67
C LYS A 373 18.62 -3.43 15.22
N CYS A 374 18.43 -2.15 14.94
CA CYS A 374 19.55 -1.25 14.61
C CYS A 374 20.52 -1.13 15.76
N ASP A 375 20.04 -0.89 16.98
CA ASP A 375 20.89 -0.77 18.17
C ASP A 375 21.61 -2.06 18.48
N GLU A 376 20.95 -3.19 18.44
CA GLU A 376 21.55 -4.51 18.70
C GLU A 376 22.65 -4.83 17.69
N LEU A 377 22.43 -4.61 16.42
CA LEU A 377 23.41 -4.89 15.39
C LEU A 377 24.59 -3.93 15.43
N ALA A 378 24.33 -2.63 15.62
CA ALA A 378 25.39 -1.64 15.75
C ALA A 378 26.31 -1.96 16.95
N ALA A 379 25.73 -2.36 18.09
CA ALA A 379 26.49 -2.77 19.27
C ALA A 379 27.37 -4.01 19.00
N LYS A 380 26.83 -5.02 18.29
CA LYS A 380 27.60 -6.20 17.88
C LYS A 380 28.77 -5.83 16.99
N LEU A 381 28.58 -4.94 16.03
CA LEU A 381 29.62 -4.51 15.10
C LEU A 381 30.72 -3.73 15.83
N VAL A 382 30.35 -2.86 16.77
CA VAL A 382 31.32 -2.15 17.60
C VAL A 382 32.14 -3.13 18.43
N ALA A 383 31.51 -4.16 19.01
CA ALA A 383 32.22 -5.19 19.76
C ALA A 383 33.18 -6.01 18.89
N LEU A 384 32.96 -6.07 17.57
CA LEU A 384 33.89 -6.71 16.62
C LEU A 384 34.95 -5.75 16.07
N GLY A 385 35.05 -4.54 16.60
CA GLY A 385 36.05 -3.55 16.19
C GLY A 385 35.68 -2.75 14.94
N ILE A 386 34.43 -2.76 14.53
CA ILE A 386 33.93 -1.99 13.38
C ILE A 386 33.37 -0.65 13.85
N ASN A 387 33.68 0.43 13.13
CA ASN A 387 33.05 1.73 13.36
C ASN A 387 31.62 1.68 12.85
N ALA A 388 30.65 1.41 13.73
CA ALA A 388 29.25 1.27 13.40
C ALA A 388 28.41 2.27 14.21
N VAL A 389 27.41 2.85 13.53
CA VAL A 389 26.44 3.75 14.16
C VAL A 389 25.02 3.33 13.77
N ALA A 390 24.09 3.49 14.70
CA ALA A 390 22.68 3.30 14.43
C ALA A 390 22.05 4.64 14.00
N TYR A 391 21.12 4.59 13.05
CA TYR A 391 20.34 5.76 12.65
C TYR A 391 18.87 5.40 12.48
N TYR A 392 17.99 6.14 13.12
CA TYR A 392 16.54 5.99 13.02
C TYR A 392 15.87 7.32 13.44
N ARG A 393 14.57 7.37 13.31
CA ARG A 393 13.77 8.55 13.65
C ARG A 393 14.06 9.03 15.09
N GLY A 394 14.35 10.31 15.23
CA GLY A 394 14.67 10.95 16.51
C GLY A 394 16.15 11.18 16.75
N LEU A 395 17.01 10.61 15.91
CA LEU A 395 18.44 10.89 15.93
C LEU A 395 18.81 11.99 14.93
N ASP A 396 19.83 12.76 15.27
CA ASP A 396 20.37 13.76 14.37
C ASP A 396 21.25 13.09 13.31
N VAL A 397 21.17 13.57 12.07
CA VAL A 397 21.98 13.07 10.96
C VAL A 397 23.50 13.21 11.21
N SER A 398 23.91 14.09 12.10
CA SER A 398 25.30 14.28 12.49
C SER A 398 25.94 13.06 13.14
N VAL A 399 25.15 12.07 13.59
CA VAL A 399 25.70 10.79 14.10
C VAL A 399 26.38 9.99 13.00
N ILE A 400 26.04 10.27 11.72
CA ILE A 400 26.63 9.61 10.56
C ILE A 400 27.87 10.41 10.12
N PRO A 401 29.08 9.81 10.20
CA PRO A 401 30.28 10.48 9.70
C PRO A 401 30.15 10.83 8.21
N THR A 402 30.59 12.03 7.83
CA THR A 402 30.53 12.51 6.45
C THR A 402 31.61 11.91 5.55
N SER A 403 32.67 11.39 6.15
CA SER A 403 33.78 10.76 5.44
C SER A 403 34.43 9.67 6.30
N GLY A 404 35.21 8.82 5.67
CA GLY A 404 35.89 7.71 6.32
C GLY A 404 35.05 6.45 6.40
N ASP A 405 35.68 5.39 6.92
CA ASP A 405 35.06 4.08 7.05
C ASP A 405 33.94 4.10 8.10
N VAL A 406 32.79 3.61 7.76
CA VAL A 406 31.66 3.49 8.69
C VAL A 406 30.66 2.45 8.18
N VAL A 407 30.01 1.79 9.13
CA VAL A 407 28.81 0.98 8.87
C VAL A 407 27.64 1.67 9.53
N VAL A 408 26.67 2.13 8.73
CA VAL A 408 25.44 2.73 9.24
C VAL A 408 24.38 1.64 9.28
N VAL A 409 23.81 1.40 10.46
CA VAL A 409 22.71 0.47 10.65
C VAL A 409 21.45 1.29 10.85
N ALA A 410 20.55 1.28 9.86
CA ALA A 410 19.45 2.23 9.82
C ALA A 410 18.11 1.59 9.51
N THR A 411 17.05 2.29 9.90
CA THR A 411 15.69 2.09 9.40
C THR A 411 15.46 2.95 8.16
N ASP A 412 14.26 2.88 7.60
CA ASP A 412 13.86 3.71 6.44
C ASP A 412 13.89 5.23 6.71
N ALA A 413 14.04 5.63 7.97
CA ALA A 413 14.26 7.05 8.32
C ALA A 413 15.48 7.64 7.61
N LEU A 414 16.47 6.83 7.26
CA LEU A 414 17.64 7.27 6.50
C LEU A 414 17.25 7.84 5.13
N MET A 415 16.17 7.33 4.53
CA MET A 415 15.74 7.75 3.19
C MET A 415 15.41 9.24 3.10
N THR A 416 14.93 9.83 4.18
CA THR A 416 14.55 11.26 4.24
C THR A 416 15.57 12.12 4.97
N GLY A 417 16.50 11.52 5.71
CA GLY A 417 17.45 12.26 6.55
C GLY A 417 18.86 12.35 6.02
N TYR A 418 19.25 11.47 5.10
CA TYR A 418 20.63 11.39 4.62
C TYR A 418 20.68 11.06 3.14
N SER A 419 21.51 11.78 2.39
CA SER A 419 21.61 11.65 0.93
C SER A 419 22.94 11.09 0.42
N GLY A 420 23.89 10.78 1.32
CA GLY A 420 25.20 10.24 0.94
C GLY A 420 25.12 8.86 0.29
N ASP A 421 26.10 8.55 -0.56
CA ASP A 421 26.24 7.26 -1.19
C ASP A 421 27.03 6.29 -0.31
N PHE A 422 26.79 4.97 -0.52
CA PHE A 422 27.48 3.90 0.18
C PHE A 422 28.12 2.94 -0.82
N ASP A 423 29.20 2.29 -0.40
CA ASP A 423 29.86 1.28 -1.24
C ASP A 423 29.04 0.01 -1.36
N SER A 424 28.28 -0.33 -0.33
CA SER A 424 27.35 -1.45 -0.37
C SER A 424 26.11 -1.19 0.50
N VAL A 425 25.05 -1.88 0.16
CA VAL A 425 23.81 -1.92 0.95
C VAL A 425 23.50 -3.37 1.29
N ILE A 426 23.16 -3.63 2.54
CA ILE A 426 22.67 -4.92 3.02
C ILE A 426 21.23 -4.69 3.50
N ASP A 427 20.29 -5.42 2.96
CA ASP A 427 18.86 -5.21 3.18
C ASP A 427 18.23 -6.38 3.90
N CYS A 428 17.49 -6.12 4.96
CA CYS A 428 16.72 -7.14 5.67
C CYS A 428 15.48 -7.59 4.88
N ASN A 429 15.07 -6.84 3.85
CA ASN A 429 13.92 -7.13 2.98
C ASN A 429 12.58 -7.19 3.70
N THR A 430 12.48 -6.55 4.85
CA THR A 430 11.25 -6.43 5.61
C THR A 430 10.98 -4.96 5.95
N CYS A 431 9.70 -4.64 6.06
CA CYS A 431 9.23 -3.32 6.46
C CYS A 431 8.22 -3.46 7.58
N VAL A 432 8.21 -2.48 8.48
CA VAL A 432 7.13 -2.33 9.45
C VAL A 432 6.00 -1.56 8.76
N THR A 433 4.83 -2.18 8.72
CA THR A 433 3.64 -1.61 8.11
C THR A 433 2.56 -1.46 9.18
N GLN A 434 1.88 -0.32 9.17
CA GLN A 434 0.74 -0.07 10.04
C GLN A 434 -0.53 -0.58 9.38
N THR A 435 -1.36 -1.29 10.15
CA THR A 435 -2.62 -1.85 9.68
C THR A 435 -3.73 -1.55 10.66
N VAL A 436 -4.96 -1.44 10.16
CA VAL A 436 -6.15 -1.37 10.99
C VAL A 436 -6.93 -2.69 10.88
N ASP A 437 -7.35 -3.19 12.03
CA ASP A 437 -8.23 -4.34 12.14
C ASP A 437 -9.56 -3.87 12.76
N PHE A 438 -10.65 -4.19 12.12
CA PHE A 438 -12.00 -3.90 12.62
C PHE A 438 -12.48 -5.06 13.50
N SER A 439 -11.73 -5.29 14.58
CA SER A 439 -11.86 -6.43 15.49
C SER A 439 -13.14 -6.42 16.32
N LEU A 440 -13.79 -5.26 16.48
CA LEU A 440 -14.95 -5.04 17.36
C LEU A 440 -14.63 -5.26 18.84
N ASP A 441 -13.36 -5.05 19.22
CA ASP A 441 -12.86 -5.19 20.59
C ASP A 441 -12.03 -3.94 20.98
N PRO A 442 -12.67 -2.85 21.44
CA PRO A 442 -14.11 -2.60 21.40
C PRO A 442 -14.62 -2.09 20.04
N THR A 443 -13.76 -1.56 19.18
CA THR A 443 -14.11 -1.03 17.86
C THR A 443 -13.08 -1.46 16.82
N PHE A 444 -12.07 -0.64 16.56
CA PHE A 444 -10.95 -0.96 15.68
C PHE A 444 -9.63 -0.98 16.45
N THR A 445 -8.67 -1.68 15.90
CA THR A 445 -7.30 -1.74 16.42
C THR A 445 -6.33 -1.31 15.34
N ILE A 446 -5.46 -0.36 15.66
CA ILE A 446 -4.33 0.01 14.79
C ILE A 446 -3.07 -0.58 15.41
N GLU A 447 -2.37 -1.38 14.62
CA GLU A 447 -1.17 -2.08 15.06
C GLU A 447 -0.10 -2.04 13.97
N THR A 448 1.13 -2.33 14.35
CA THR A 448 2.26 -2.45 13.42
C THR A 448 2.55 -3.91 13.17
N THR A 449 2.81 -4.25 11.91
CA THR A 449 3.14 -5.60 11.47
C THR A 449 4.39 -5.56 10.62
N THR A 450 5.29 -6.52 10.81
CA THR A 450 6.47 -6.68 9.96
C THR A 450 6.10 -7.55 8.77
N LEU A 451 6.25 -7.02 7.57
CA LEU A 451 5.93 -7.70 6.31
C LEU A 451 7.15 -7.67 5.37
N PRO A 452 7.22 -8.59 4.40
CA PRO A 452 8.16 -8.45 3.30
C PRO A 452 8.00 -7.08 2.62
N GLN A 453 9.09 -6.47 2.20
CA GLN A 453 9.05 -5.18 1.52
C GLN A 453 8.38 -5.29 0.14
N ASP A 454 7.92 -4.16 -0.38
CA ASP A 454 7.45 -4.06 -1.76
C ASP A 454 8.58 -3.63 -2.72
N ALA A 455 8.26 -3.55 -4.01
CA ALA A 455 9.22 -3.16 -5.04
C ALA A 455 9.74 -1.73 -4.85
N VAL A 456 8.91 -0.84 -4.37
CA VAL A 456 9.30 0.56 -4.12
C VAL A 456 10.34 0.65 -3.02
N SER A 457 10.10 -0.03 -1.89
CA SER A 457 11.05 -0.10 -0.78
C SER A 457 12.39 -0.71 -1.22
N ARG A 458 12.34 -1.83 -1.95
CA ARG A 458 13.55 -2.50 -2.43
C ARG A 458 14.36 -1.60 -3.36
N THR A 459 13.72 -0.97 -4.32
CA THR A 459 14.37 -0.05 -5.27
C THR A 459 15.02 1.12 -4.54
N GLN A 460 14.34 1.71 -3.58
CA GLN A 460 14.85 2.86 -2.82
C GLN A 460 16.00 2.48 -1.90
N ARG A 461 15.91 1.36 -1.20
CA ARG A 461 17.00 0.87 -0.35
C ARG A 461 18.23 0.50 -1.19
N ARG A 462 18.03 -0.22 -2.28
CA ARG A 462 19.11 -0.54 -3.22
C ARG A 462 19.75 0.72 -3.80
N GLY A 463 18.97 1.73 -4.09
CA GLY A 463 19.43 2.99 -4.67
C GLY A 463 20.34 3.83 -3.79
N ARG A 464 20.62 3.41 -2.55
CA ARG A 464 21.60 4.07 -1.69
C ARG A 464 23.04 3.67 -2.00
N THR A 465 23.27 2.78 -2.93
CA THR A 465 24.56 2.45 -3.51
C THR A 465 24.50 2.58 -5.03
N GLY A 466 25.65 2.55 -5.69
CA GLY A 466 25.73 2.60 -7.14
C GLY A 466 25.57 3.98 -7.75
N ARG A 467 25.65 5.04 -6.95
CA ARG A 467 25.58 6.44 -7.42
C ARG A 467 26.98 6.94 -7.76
N GLY A 468 27.28 7.06 -9.05
CA GLY A 468 28.57 7.58 -9.52
C GLY A 468 29.73 6.57 -9.49
N LYS A 469 29.60 5.45 -8.79
CA LYS A 469 30.55 4.34 -8.79
C LYS A 469 29.78 3.03 -8.63
N PRO A 470 30.34 1.89 -9.08
CA PRO A 470 29.70 0.59 -8.91
C PRO A 470 29.41 0.30 -7.44
N GLY A 471 28.25 -0.28 -7.16
CA GLY A 471 27.84 -0.68 -5.83
C GLY A 471 27.38 -2.11 -5.76
N ILE A 472 27.22 -2.62 -4.54
CA ILE A 472 26.75 -3.99 -4.29
C ILE A 472 25.53 -3.91 -3.37
N TYR A 473 24.49 -4.60 -3.76
CA TYR A 473 23.27 -4.77 -2.95
C TYR A 473 23.19 -6.23 -2.52
N ARG A 474 23.23 -6.46 -1.21
CA ARG A 474 23.10 -7.79 -0.62
C ARG A 474 21.75 -7.95 0.04
N PHE A 475 21.06 -9.02 -0.24
CA PHE A 475 19.69 -9.23 0.21
C PHE A 475 19.53 -10.54 0.97
N VAL A 476 18.59 -10.54 1.91
CA VAL A 476 18.18 -11.72 2.68
C VAL A 476 17.20 -12.57 1.87
N ALA A 477 16.26 -11.90 1.19
CA ALA A 477 15.21 -12.56 0.41
C ALA A 477 15.17 -12.01 -1.03
N PRO A 478 14.99 -12.88 -2.05
CA PRO A 478 15.03 -12.44 -3.45
C PRO A 478 13.77 -11.75 -3.94
N GLY A 479 12.66 -11.79 -3.18
CA GLY A 479 11.37 -11.35 -3.65
C GLY A 479 10.81 -10.14 -2.94
N GLU A 480 9.65 -9.67 -3.44
CA GLU A 480 8.99 -8.46 -2.99
C GLU A 480 7.48 -8.57 -3.12
N ARG A 481 6.75 -7.77 -2.34
CA ARG A 481 5.28 -7.69 -2.46
C ARG A 481 4.89 -6.76 -3.62
N PRO A 482 3.65 -6.90 -4.16
CA PRO A 482 3.12 -5.93 -5.11
C PRO A 482 3.11 -4.51 -4.52
N SER A 483 3.45 -3.52 -5.33
CA SER A 483 3.46 -2.11 -4.94
C SER A 483 2.19 -1.39 -5.40
N GLY A 484 1.96 -0.19 -4.88
CA GLY A 484 0.87 0.67 -5.31
C GLY A 484 -0.41 0.52 -4.49
N MET A 485 -0.34 -0.12 -3.33
CA MET A 485 -1.47 -0.26 -2.40
C MET A 485 -1.05 0.18 -1.00
N PHE A 486 -1.99 0.75 -0.25
CA PHE A 486 -1.76 1.09 1.15
C PHE A 486 -2.98 0.74 2.02
N ASP A 487 -2.75 0.64 3.33
CA ASP A 487 -3.78 0.21 4.27
C ASP A 487 -4.74 1.35 4.65
N SER A 488 -5.96 0.98 5.03
CA SER A 488 -6.99 1.93 5.51
C SER A 488 -6.53 2.75 6.72
N SER A 489 -5.59 2.25 7.52
CA SER A 489 -5.00 3.01 8.65
C SER A 489 -4.36 4.31 8.19
N VAL A 490 -3.86 4.38 6.97
CA VAL A 490 -3.30 5.61 6.40
C VAL A 490 -4.39 6.66 6.17
N LEU A 491 -5.58 6.26 5.77
CA LEU A 491 -6.73 7.17 5.68
C LEU A 491 -7.07 7.73 7.07
N CYS A 492 -7.13 6.88 8.09
CA CYS A 492 -7.30 7.30 9.47
C CYS A 492 -6.27 8.36 9.87
N GLU A 493 -5.02 8.12 9.53
CA GLU A 493 -3.92 9.05 9.81
C GLU A 493 -4.09 10.39 9.08
N CYS A 494 -4.66 10.39 7.87
CA CYS A 494 -5.00 11.61 7.15
C CYS A 494 -6.05 12.46 7.88
N TYR A 495 -7.10 11.83 8.38
CA TYR A 495 -8.12 12.54 9.17
C TYR A 495 -7.55 13.06 10.50
N ASP A 496 -6.73 12.24 11.15
CA ASP A 496 -6.06 12.65 12.39
C ASP A 496 -5.13 13.85 12.16
N ALA A 497 -4.29 13.79 11.14
CA ALA A 497 -3.40 14.89 10.77
C ALA A 497 -4.17 16.16 10.38
N GLY A 498 -5.25 16.01 9.64
CA GLY A 498 -6.11 17.13 9.27
C GLY A 498 -6.67 17.85 10.46
N CYS A 499 -7.20 17.11 11.43
CA CYS A 499 -7.73 17.67 12.68
C CYS A 499 -6.63 18.24 13.58
N ALA A 500 -5.49 17.54 13.70
CA ALA A 500 -4.44 17.93 14.64
C ALA A 500 -3.53 19.04 14.12
N TRP A 501 -3.17 19.02 12.84
CA TRP A 501 -2.10 19.86 12.29
C TRP A 501 -2.58 20.95 11.33
N TYR A 502 -3.67 20.72 10.59
CA TYR A 502 -4.03 21.56 9.45
C TYR A 502 -5.38 22.26 9.60
N GLU A 503 -6.00 22.14 10.75
CA GLU A 503 -7.30 22.78 11.05
C GLU A 503 -8.38 22.42 10.02
N LEU A 504 -8.35 21.20 9.52
CA LEU A 504 -9.34 20.69 8.58
C LEU A 504 -10.46 20.00 9.33
N THR A 505 -11.69 20.22 8.87
CA THR A 505 -12.81 19.40 9.33
C THR A 505 -12.72 18.00 8.67
N PRO A 506 -13.34 16.97 9.26
CA PRO A 506 -13.43 15.67 8.61
C PRO A 506 -14.06 15.73 7.21
N ALA A 507 -15.09 16.57 7.02
CA ALA A 507 -15.72 16.76 5.72
C ALA A 507 -14.76 17.35 4.68
N GLU A 508 -13.98 18.36 5.04
CA GLU A 508 -12.95 18.95 4.17
C GLU A 508 -11.86 17.92 3.81
N THR A 509 -11.46 17.10 4.77
CA THR A 509 -10.50 16.02 4.54
C THR A 509 -11.04 15.00 3.54
N THR A 510 -12.31 14.64 3.66
CA THR A 510 -12.95 13.72 2.71
C THR A 510 -12.93 14.27 1.29
N VAL A 511 -13.23 15.55 1.10
CA VAL A 511 -13.19 16.18 -0.24
C VAL A 511 -11.80 16.02 -0.87
N ARG A 512 -10.75 16.28 -0.13
CA ARG A 512 -9.37 16.17 -0.61
C ARG A 512 -8.98 14.72 -0.90
N LEU A 513 -9.31 13.80 -0.01
CA LEU A 513 -9.01 12.38 -0.20
C LEU A 513 -9.84 11.77 -1.33
N ARG A 514 -11.06 12.23 -1.54
CA ARG A 514 -11.89 11.78 -2.68
C ARG A 514 -11.26 12.19 -4.00
N ALA A 515 -10.74 13.40 -4.11
CA ALA A 515 -10.01 13.84 -5.29
C ALA A 515 -8.76 12.97 -5.55
N TYR A 516 -8.05 12.60 -4.49
CA TYR A 516 -6.91 11.67 -4.58
C TYR A 516 -7.35 10.30 -5.11
N MET A 517 -8.38 9.71 -4.51
CA MET A 517 -8.85 8.37 -4.87
C MET A 517 -9.48 8.29 -6.27
N ASN A 518 -10.01 9.39 -6.76
CA ASN A 518 -10.58 9.47 -8.11
C ASN A 518 -9.54 9.69 -9.22
N THR A 519 -8.29 9.94 -8.87
CA THR A 519 -7.23 10.17 -9.85
C THR A 519 -6.49 8.85 -10.16
N PRO A 520 -6.47 8.40 -11.42
CA PRO A 520 -5.75 7.18 -11.78
C PRO A 520 -4.23 7.40 -11.71
N GLY A 521 -3.49 6.31 -11.53
CA GLY A 521 -2.03 6.33 -11.50
C GLY A 521 -1.41 6.67 -10.15
N LEU A 522 -2.19 6.80 -9.10
CA LEU A 522 -1.77 6.98 -7.72
C LEU A 522 -1.95 5.68 -6.92
N PRO A 523 -1.25 5.52 -5.79
CA PRO A 523 -1.50 4.37 -4.92
C PRO A 523 -2.97 4.24 -4.53
N VAL A 524 -3.45 3.01 -4.41
CA VAL A 524 -4.86 2.70 -4.16
C VAL A 524 -5.08 2.17 -2.74
N CYS A 525 -6.27 2.43 -2.23
CA CYS A 525 -6.72 1.97 -0.92
C CYS A 525 -8.21 1.64 -1.00
N GLN A 526 -8.68 0.84 -0.05
CA GLN A 526 -10.11 0.60 0.10
C GLN A 526 -10.83 1.91 0.47
N ASP A 527 -12.03 2.10 -0.08
CA ASP A 527 -12.80 3.31 0.15
C ASP A 527 -13.52 3.25 1.51
N HIS A 528 -12.81 3.66 2.54
CA HIS A 528 -13.33 3.80 3.89
C HIS A 528 -13.49 5.28 4.32
N LEU A 529 -13.59 6.19 3.35
CA LEU A 529 -13.64 7.62 3.64
C LEU A 529 -14.85 8.00 4.50
N GLU A 530 -16.04 7.51 4.17
CA GLU A 530 -17.24 7.81 4.94
C GLU A 530 -17.17 7.29 6.38
N PHE A 531 -16.59 6.09 6.55
CA PHE A 531 -16.39 5.53 7.89
C PHE A 531 -15.49 6.43 8.74
N TRP A 532 -14.31 6.77 8.22
CA TRP A 532 -13.37 7.60 8.97
C TRP A 532 -13.87 9.03 9.18
N GLU A 533 -14.52 9.61 8.19
CA GLU A 533 -15.18 10.90 8.36
C GLU A 533 -16.19 10.85 9.51
N GLY A 534 -17.02 9.82 9.56
CA GLY A 534 -17.99 9.62 10.63
C GLY A 534 -17.34 9.49 12.00
N VAL A 535 -16.27 8.69 12.11
CA VAL A 535 -15.53 8.54 13.36
C VAL A 535 -15.02 9.88 13.88
N PHE A 536 -14.26 10.60 13.05
CA PHE A 536 -13.65 11.88 13.48
C PHE A 536 -14.68 12.99 13.71
N THR A 537 -15.79 12.99 13.00
CA THR A 537 -16.88 13.92 13.25
C THR A 537 -17.47 13.73 14.65
N GLY A 538 -17.51 12.50 15.14
CA GLY A 538 -17.99 12.17 16.49
C GLY A 538 -17.02 12.51 17.62
N LEU A 539 -15.74 12.75 17.32
CA LEU A 539 -14.72 13.07 18.31
C LEU A 539 -14.75 14.57 18.66
N THR A 540 -15.78 14.97 19.39
CA THR A 540 -16.03 16.36 19.75
C THR A 540 -15.49 16.71 21.13
N HIS A 541 -15.20 18.01 21.36
CA HIS A 541 -14.77 18.54 22.67
C HIS A 541 -13.45 17.94 23.18
N ILE A 542 -12.50 17.77 22.28
CA ILE A 542 -11.14 17.33 22.65
C ILE A 542 -10.47 18.38 23.54
N ASP A 543 -9.66 17.92 24.50
CA ASP A 543 -8.83 18.81 25.31
C ASP A 543 -7.68 19.36 24.47
N ALA A 544 -7.67 20.66 24.25
CA ALA A 544 -6.68 21.35 23.41
C ALA A 544 -5.26 21.23 23.96
N HIS A 545 -5.10 21.20 25.28
CA HIS A 545 -3.80 21.04 25.92
C HIS A 545 -3.24 19.63 25.69
N PHE A 546 -4.07 18.61 25.81
CA PHE A 546 -3.68 17.23 25.51
C PHE A 546 -3.30 17.08 24.05
N LEU A 547 -4.05 17.68 23.15
CA LEU A 547 -3.70 17.67 21.71
C LEU A 547 -2.34 18.33 21.46
N SER A 548 -2.07 19.48 22.09
CA SER A 548 -0.78 20.14 22.00
C SER A 548 0.36 19.22 22.47
N GLN A 549 0.16 18.53 23.59
CA GLN A 549 1.17 17.63 24.16
C GLN A 549 1.45 16.40 23.26
N THR A 550 0.40 15.80 22.69
CA THR A 550 0.57 14.66 21.80
C THR A 550 1.22 15.05 20.48
N LYS A 551 0.95 16.24 19.97
CA LYS A 551 1.66 16.78 18.80
C LYS A 551 3.14 16.99 19.07
N GLN A 552 3.50 17.58 20.22
CA GLN A 552 4.89 17.81 20.62
C GLN A 552 5.66 16.52 20.85
N SER A 553 5.01 15.48 21.35
CA SER A 553 5.65 14.19 21.60
C SER A 553 5.84 13.33 20.34
N GLY A 554 5.31 13.76 19.18
CA GLY A 554 5.50 13.08 17.92
C GLY A 554 4.69 11.79 17.77
N GLU A 555 3.54 11.67 18.44
CA GLU A 555 2.64 10.53 18.29
C GLU A 555 2.16 10.41 16.83
N ASN A 556 1.99 9.16 16.35
CA ASN A 556 1.50 8.91 15.00
C ASN A 556 0.02 9.29 14.81
N PHE A 557 -0.75 9.24 15.90
CA PHE A 557 -2.15 9.62 15.92
C PHE A 557 -2.41 10.62 17.05
N PRO A 558 -1.86 11.84 16.96
CA PRO A 558 -1.96 12.78 18.07
C PRO A 558 -3.40 13.12 18.46
N TYR A 559 -4.30 13.19 17.50
CA TYR A 559 -5.71 13.50 17.76
C TYR A 559 -6.43 12.35 18.46
N LEU A 560 -6.26 11.11 17.99
CA LEU A 560 -6.87 9.94 18.62
C LEU A 560 -6.32 9.69 20.03
N VAL A 561 -5.01 9.85 20.22
CA VAL A 561 -4.39 9.69 21.55
C VAL A 561 -4.88 10.75 22.51
N ALA A 562 -4.90 12.02 22.08
CA ALA A 562 -5.38 13.12 22.90
C ALA A 562 -6.88 12.99 23.25
N TYR A 563 -7.68 12.48 22.32
CA TYR A 563 -9.10 12.28 22.57
C TYR A 563 -9.34 11.16 23.60
N GLN A 564 -8.64 10.04 23.48
CA GLN A 564 -8.71 8.95 24.47
C GLN A 564 -8.27 9.47 25.86
N ALA A 565 -7.20 10.27 25.93
CA ALA A 565 -6.77 10.91 27.17
C ALA A 565 -7.82 11.86 27.73
N THR A 566 -8.49 12.63 26.89
CA THR A 566 -9.58 13.52 27.29
C THR A 566 -10.73 12.77 27.96
N VAL A 567 -11.13 11.65 27.35
CA VAL A 567 -12.19 10.79 27.92
C VAL A 567 -11.77 10.21 29.27
N CYS A 568 -10.52 9.73 29.38
CA CYS A 568 -10.00 9.19 30.64
C CYS A 568 -9.95 10.24 31.74
N ALA A 569 -9.49 11.47 31.42
CA ALA A 569 -9.42 12.56 32.38
C ALA A 569 -10.81 12.95 32.90
N ARG A 570 -11.80 13.06 32.03
CA ARG A 570 -13.19 13.39 32.38
C ARG A 570 -13.84 12.32 33.23
N ALA A 571 -13.54 11.06 32.97
CA ALA A 571 -14.06 9.92 33.70
C ALA A 571 -13.24 9.58 34.96
N GLN A 572 -12.16 10.28 35.23
CA GLN A 572 -11.19 9.97 36.29
C GLN A 572 -10.73 8.51 36.23
N ALA A 573 -10.52 8.00 35.02
CA ALA A 573 -10.19 6.61 34.74
C ALA A 573 -8.71 6.44 34.36
N LEU A 574 -8.20 5.24 34.55
CA LEU A 574 -6.87 4.86 34.13
C LEU A 574 -6.76 4.88 32.60
N PRO A 575 -5.65 5.35 32.02
CA PRO A 575 -5.48 5.31 30.58
C PRO A 575 -5.20 3.90 30.07
N PRO A 576 -5.51 3.63 28.81
CA PRO A 576 -5.17 2.34 28.18
C PRO A 576 -3.68 2.05 28.20
N SER A 577 -2.86 3.07 27.98
CA SER A 577 -1.40 2.98 27.99
C SER A 577 -0.81 4.25 28.60
N TRP A 578 -0.07 4.08 29.68
CA TRP A 578 0.68 5.20 30.29
C TRP A 578 1.80 5.68 29.36
N ASP A 579 2.38 4.80 28.58
CA ASP A 579 3.49 5.16 27.66
C ASP A 579 3.05 6.20 26.61
N GLN A 580 1.84 6.05 26.08
CA GLN A 580 1.28 7.00 25.12
C GLN A 580 0.73 8.26 25.73
N MET A 581 0.14 8.17 26.93
CA MET A 581 -0.64 9.24 27.55
C MET A 581 0.04 9.85 28.77
N TRP A 582 1.27 9.47 29.01
CA TRP A 582 2.01 9.93 30.19
C TRP A 582 2.08 11.46 30.28
N LYS A 583 2.44 12.14 29.20
CA LYS A 583 2.55 13.61 29.21
C LYS A 583 1.21 14.29 29.43
N CYS A 584 0.12 13.71 28.95
CA CYS A 584 -1.23 14.26 29.14
C CYS A 584 -1.72 14.07 30.58
N LEU A 585 -1.52 12.88 31.14
CA LEU A 585 -2.24 12.44 32.34
C LEU A 585 -1.39 12.35 33.60
N ILE A 586 -0.08 12.61 33.54
CA ILE A 586 0.81 12.43 34.69
C ILE A 586 0.39 13.31 35.89
N ARG A 587 -0.02 14.54 35.64
CA ARG A 587 -0.45 15.46 36.69
C ARG A 587 -1.74 15.03 37.37
N LEU A 588 -2.57 14.31 36.65
CA LEU A 588 -3.86 13.80 37.13
C LEU A 588 -3.77 12.39 37.73
N LYS A 589 -2.60 11.75 37.61
CA LYS A 589 -2.40 10.35 38.02
C LYS A 589 -2.96 9.99 39.39
N PRO A 590 -2.78 10.79 40.46
CA PRO A 590 -3.32 10.49 41.77
C PRO A 590 -4.86 10.40 41.81
N THR A 591 -5.56 11.05 40.87
CA THR A 591 -7.02 11.07 40.78
C THR A 591 -7.58 10.03 39.85
N LEU A 592 -6.75 9.37 39.04
CA LEU A 592 -7.18 8.37 38.05
C LEU A 592 -7.18 6.99 38.69
N HIS A 593 -8.35 6.42 38.90
CA HIS A 593 -8.52 5.15 39.60
C HIS A 593 -9.65 4.29 39.04
N GLY A 594 -10.47 4.82 38.14
CA GLY A 594 -11.59 4.09 37.57
C GLY A 594 -11.18 3.16 36.43
N PRO A 595 -12.06 2.23 36.01
CA PRO A 595 -11.82 1.38 34.86
C PRO A 595 -11.75 2.21 33.56
N THR A 596 -10.93 1.78 32.62
CA THR A 596 -10.66 2.51 31.37
C THR A 596 -11.86 2.42 30.41
N PRO A 597 -12.42 3.54 29.98
CA PRO A 597 -13.41 3.58 28.91
C PRO A 597 -12.70 3.55 27.54
N LEU A 598 -12.22 2.40 27.14
CA LEU A 598 -11.44 2.25 25.91
C LEU A 598 -12.33 2.47 24.68
N LEU A 599 -11.92 3.38 23.81
CA LEU A 599 -12.65 3.72 22.59
C LEU A 599 -12.18 2.90 21.39
N TYR A 600 -10.90 2.73 21.27
CA TYR A 600 -10.21 2.01 20.21
C TYR A 600 -8.81 1.60 20.71
N ARG A 601 -8.17 0.66 20.04
CA ARG A 601 -6.82 0.21 20.39
C ARG A 601 -5.78 0.82 19.44
N LEU A 602 -4.77 1.49 20.01
CA LEU A 602 -3.63 2.05 19.27
C LEU A 602 -2.35 1.38 19.78
N GLY A 603 -2.10 0.15 19.31
CA GLY A 603 -1.00 -0.67 19.82
C GLY A 603 -1.38 -1.43 21.09
N ALA A 604 -0.38 -1.73 21.91
CA ALA A 604 -0.58 -2.51 23.15
C ALA A 604 -1.39 -1.72 24.19
N VAL A 605 -2.32 -2.41 24.85
CA VAL A 605 -3.14 -1.89 25.93
C VAL A 605 -2.68 -2.51 27.24
N GLN A 606 -2.26 -1.68 28.20
CA GLN A 606 -1.78 -2.09 29.51
C GLN A 606 -2.90 -2.28 30.52
N ASN A 607 -3.92 -1.43 30.48
CA ASN A 607 -5.07 -1.48 31.37
C ASN A 607 -6.27 -2.04 30.61
N GLU A 608 -6.72 -3.21 31.02
CA GLU A 608 -7.87 -3.87 30.41
C GLU A 608 -9.17 -3.12 30.72
N ILE A 609 -10.09 -3.25 29.82
CA ILE A 609 -11.31 -2.52 29.71
C ILE A 609 -12.39 -2.98 30.58
N THR A 610 -13.30 -2.10 30.93
CA THR A 610 -14.54 -2.56 31.51
C THR A 610 -15.72 -1.63 31.34
N LEU A 611 -15.56 -0.45 30.78
CA LEU A 611 -16.67 0.51 30.62
C LEU A 611 -17.03 0.73 29.17
N THR A 612 -18.33 0.71 28.90
CA THR A 612 -18.88 1.11 27.62
C THR A 612 -19.07 2.64 27.64
N HIS A 613 -18.43 3.31 26.68
CA HIS A 613 -18.54 4.75 26.52
C HIS A 613 -19.47 5.11 25.34
N PRO A 614 -20.20 6.23 25.37
CA PRO A 614 -21.05 6.65 24.25
C PRO A 614 -20.29 6.76 22.91
N ILE A 615 -19.03 7.18 22.94
CA ILE A 615 -18.21 7.27 21.73
C ILE A 615 -17.89 5.89 21.16
N THR A 616 -17.63 4.89 22.00
CA THR A 616 -17.46 3.49 21.55
C THR A 616 -18.71 3.01 20.82
N LYS A 617 -19.89 3.29 21.39
CA LYS A 617 -21.17 2.95 20.76
C LYS A 617 -21.37 3.68 19.44
N TYR A 618 -20.98 4.97 19.39
CA TYR A 618 -21.06 5.77 18.18
C TYR A 618 -20.17 5.19 17.06
N ILE A 619 -18.91 4.87 17.36
CA ILE A 619 -17.99 4.25 16.40
C ILE A 619 -18.57 2.93 15.89
N MET A 620 -19.10 2.11 16.78
CA MET A 620 -19.77 0.86 16.41
C MET A 620 -20.96 1.10 15.48
N THR A 621 -21.70 2.16 15.70
CA THR A 621 -22.81 2.56 14.83
C THR A 621 -22.30 2.94 13.43
N CYS A 622 -21.22 3.71 13.33
CA CYS A 622 -20.57 4.00 12.05
C CYS A 622 -20.16 2.75 11.30
N MET A 623 -19.63 1.73 12.02
CA MET A 623 -19.22 0.47 11.43
C MET A 623 -20.38 -0.41 10.95
N SER A 624 -21.57 -0.25 11.57
CA SER A 624 -22.72 -1.12 11.27
C SER A 624 -23.77 -0.50 10.37
N ALA A 625 -23.88 0.84 10.31
CA ALA A 625 -24.99 1.50 9.63
C ALA A 625 -24.75 1.80 8.16
N ASP A 626 -23.61 2.41 7.82
CA ASP A 626 -23.37 2.93 6.46
C ASP A 626 -22.14 2.37 5.79
N LEU A 627 -21.25 1.78 6.57
CA LEU A 627 -20.00 1.31 6.04
C LEU A 627 -19.80 -0.13 6.38
N GLU A 628 -20.12 -0.85 5.39
CA GLU A 628 -19.63 -2.18 5.24
C GLU A 628 -18.13 -2.07 5.01
N VAL A 629 -17.34 -2.55 5.97
CA VAL A 629 -15.89 -2.59 5.82
C VAL A 629 -15.57 -3.55 4.69
N VAL A 630 -15.11 -3.01 3.58
CA VAL A 630 -14.71 -3.81 2.43
C VAL A 630 -13.40 -4.50 2.76
N THR A 631 -13.43 -5.84 2.80
CA THR A 631 -12.25 -6.64 3.10
C THR A 631 -11.89 -7.48 1.87
N SER A 632 -10.73 -7.22 1.26
CA SER A 632 -10.23 -8.08 0.21
C SER A 632 -9.81 -9.42 0.80
N THR A 633 -9.91 -10.49 -0.01
CA THR A 633 -9.44 -11.81 0.39
C THR A 633 -7.95 -11.81 0.75
N TRP A 634 -7.17 -10.98 0.09
CA TRP A 634 -5.74 -10.82 0.35
C TRP A 634 -5.48 -10.24 1.76
N VAL A 635 -6.24 -9.23 2.17
CA VAL A 635 -6.10 -8.63 3.51
C VAL A 635 -6.43 -9.65 4.60
N LEU A 636 -7.42 -10.51 4.38
CA LEU A 636 -7.78 -11.57 5.33
C LEU A 636 -6.69 -12.63 5.51
N VAL A 637 -5.89 -12.87 4.47
CA VAL A 637 -4.76 -13.82 4.50
C VAL A 637 -3.47 -13.17 5.01
N GLY A 638 -3.46 -11.84 5.20
CA GLY A 638 -2.29 -11.06 5.59
C GLY A 638 -1.75 -11.28 7.00
N GLY A 639 -1.90 -12.47 7.56
CA GLY A 639 -1.30 -12.85 8.84
C GLY A 639 0.17 -13.25 8.72
N VAL A 640 0.78 -13.55 9.86
CA VAL A 640 2.20 -13.93 9.97
C VAL A 640 2.56 -15.12 9.07
N LEU A 641 1.65 -16.09 8.90
CA LEU A 641 1.87 -17.27 8.05
C LEU A 641 1.95 -16.89 6.57
N ALA A 642 1.09 -15.99 6.10
CA ALA A 642 1.14 -15.49 4.73
C ALA A 642 2.43 -14.70 4.47
N ALA A 643 2.86 -13.89 5.43
CA ALA A 643 4.11 -13.14 5.37
C ALA A 643 5.33 -14.08 5.30
N LEU A 644 5.33 -15.15 6.09
CA LEU A 644 6.40 -16.16 6.09
C LEU A 644 6.43 -16.94 4.77
N ALA A 645 5.28 -17.34 4.24
CA ALA A 645 5.19 -18.02 2.95
C ALA A 645 5.66 -17.11 1.81
N ALA A 646 5.23 -15.86 1.81
CA ALA A 646 5.70 -14.87 0.84
C ALA A 646 7.20 -14.61 0.96
N TYR A 647 7.74 -14.56 2.17
CA TYR A 647 9.17 -14.38 2.42
C TYR A 647 10.02 -15.52 1.82
N CYS A 648 9.52 -16.74 1.85
CA CYS A 648 10.24 -17.91 1.34
C CYS A 648 10.16 -18.06 -0.19
N LEU A 649 9.08 -17.56 -0.84
CA LEU A 649 8.74 -17.93 -2.23
C LEU A 649 8.25 -16.74 -3.08
N THR A 650 8.68 -15.52 -2.80
CA THR A 650 8.14 -14.29 -3.39
C THR A 650 8.39 -14.07 -4.88
N THR A 651 9.23 -14.87 -5.54
CA THR A 651 9.57 -14.73 -6.96
C THR A 651 8.86 -15.71 -7.87
N GLY A 652 8.00 -16.56 -7.31
CA GLY A 652 7.35 -17.62 -8.07
C GLY A 652 6.28 -17.10 -9.04
N CYS A 653 6.00 -17.91 -10.06
CA CYS A 653 4.87 -17.69 -10.95
C CYS A 653 3.56 -17.99 -10.24
N VAL A 654 2.47 -17.40 -10.73
CA VAL A 654 1.12 -17.87 -10.44
C VAL A 654 0.95 -19.25 -11.06
N VAL A 655 0.45 -20.21 -10.30
CA VAL A 655 0.31 -21.61 -10.73
C VAL A 655 -1.15 -22.01 -10.75
N ILE A 656 -1.58 -22.68 -11.82
CA ILE A 656 -2.91 -23.27 -11.89
C ILE A 656 -2.90 -24.56 -11.09
N VAL A 657 -3.66 -24.61 -10.02
CA VAL A 657 -3.74 -25.76 -9.11
C VAL A 657 -5.06 -26.53 -9.23
N GLY A 658 -5.99 -25.99 -10.01
CA GLY A 658 -7.29 -26.61 -10.24
C GLY A 658 -8.11 -25.83 -11.23
N ARG A 659 -9.34 -26.30 -11.44
CA ARG A 659 -10.29 -25.65 -12.36
C ARG A 659 -11.70 -25.76 -11.82
N ILE A 660 -12.54 -24.82 -12.22
CA ILE A 660 -13.98 -24.86 -12.01
C ILE A 660 -14.62 -24.89 -13.38
N VAL A 661 -15.43 -25.91 -13.62
CA VAL A 661 -16.16 -26.09 -14.88
C VAL A 661 -17.60 -25.67 -14.66
N LEU A 662 -18.09 -24.81 -15.53
CA LEU A 662 -19.46 -24.30 -15.49
C LEU A 662 -20.34 -25.11 -16.44
N SER A 663 -21.59 -25.34 -16.02
CA SER A 663 -22.58 -26.04 -16.83
C SER A 663 -23.94 -25.38 -16.65
N GLY A 664 -24.64 -25.15 -17.75
CA GLY A 664 -26.05 -24.70 -17.75
C GLY A 664 -27.07 -25.78 -17.39
N LYS A 665 -26.61 -27.02 -17.16
CA LYS A 665 -27.46 -28.14 -16.72
C LYS A 665 -26.90 -28.75 -15.45
N PRO A 666 -27.71 -29.29 -14.54
CA PRO A 666 -27.24 -30.02 -13.37
C PRO A 666 -26.24 -31.10 -13.80
N ALA A 667 -24.99 -30.95 -13.47
CA ALA A 667 -23.97 -31.96 -13.71
C ALA A 667 -24.10 -33.06 -12.65
N ILE A 668 -24.00 -34.31 -13.04
CA ILE A 668 -23.82 -35.43 -12.11
C ILE A 668 -22.36 -35.32 -11.65
N ILE A 669 -22.17 -34.87 -10.42
CA ILE A 669 -20.84 -34.72 -9.82
C ILE A 669 -20.53 -36.01 -9.07
N PRO A 670 -19.56 -36.82 -9.53
CA PRO A 670 -19.13 -37.96 -8.76
C PRO A 670 -18.31 -37.47 -7.56
N ASP A 671 -18.74 -37.82 -6.37
CA ASP A 671 -18.04 -37.70 -5.13
C ASP A 671 -17.55 -36.27 -4.76
N ARG A 672 -18.52 -35.41 -4.48
CA ARG A 672 -18.29 -34.02 -4.08
C ARG A 672 -17.43 -33.87 -2.82
N GLU A 673 -17.51 -34.83 -1.89
CA GLU A 673 -16.75 -34.81 -0.63
C GLU A 673 -15.26 -35.01 -0.85
N VAL A 674 -14.86 -35.86 -1.80
CA VAL A 674 -13.44 -36.08 -2.13
C VAL A 674 -12.83 -34.84 -2.75
N LEU A 675 -13.55 -34.15 -3.62
CA LEU A 675 -13.10 -32.90 -4.23
C LEU A 675 -12.88 -31.81 -3.18
N TYR A 676 -13.80 -31.67 -2.22
CA TYR A 676 -13.65 -30.70 -1.12
C TYR A 676 -12.47 -31.02 -0.22
N ARG A 677 -12.23 -32.29 0.09
CA ARG A 677 -11.11 -32.70 0.92
C ARG A 677 -9.77 -32.38 0.25
N GLU A 678 -9.64 -32.62 -1.04
CA GLU A 678 -8.46 -32.25 -1.81
C GLU A 678 -8.24 -30.73 -1.87
N PHE A 679 -9.30 -29.94 -1.93
CA PHE A 679 -9.23 -28.49 -1.86
C PHE A 679 -8.77 -27.99 -0.50
N ASP A 680 -9.27 -28.58 0.60
CA ASP A 680 -8.88 -28.21 1.96
C ASP A 680 -7.39 -28.49 2.18
N GLU A 681 -6.85 -29.58 1.66
CA GLU A 681 -5.42 -29.89 1.72
C GLU A 681 -4.57 -28.87 0.91
N MET A 682 -5.13 -28.29 -0.13
CA MET A 682 -4.44 -27.26 -0.93
C MET A 682 -4.44 -25.89 -0.27
N GLU A 683 -5.38 -25.59 0.62
CA GLU A 683 -5.41 -24.32 1.34
C GLU A 683 -4.23 -24.16 2.30
N GLU A 684 -3.63 -25.24 2.77
CA GLU A 684 -2.42 -25.22 3.58
C GLU A 684 -1.16 -24.90 2.76
N CYS A 685 -1.28 -24.87 1.47
CA CYS A 685 -0.24 -24.39 0.58
C CYS A 685 -0.23 -22.87 0.55
#